data_736e661bb37f2e0edd9411e034a5d2df
#
_entry.id   736e661bb37f2e0edd9411e034a5d2df
#
_cell.length_a   1.000
_cell.length_b   1.000
_cell.length_c   1.000
_cell.angle_alpha   90.00
_cell.angle_beta   90.00
_cell.angle_gamma   90.00
#
_symmetry.space_group_name_H-M   'P 1'
#
loop_
_entity.id
_entity.type
_entity.pdbx_description
1 polymer ?
#
loop_
_entity_poly.entity_id
_entity_poly.type
_entity_poly.pdbx_seq_one_letter_code
_entity_poly.pdbx_strand_id
1 'polypeptide(L)'
;MRNRVTIATAALLLASATFAPAQAQTETPAQPQAVTTPAPSGLNLIDVGYRGTSTSGDEARYERYRDTRNGAYTNILFGKASETYLFNASAKNIGYRDQNYVVDYQRSALTFGFLFDAIPLNYCYNCSTPWVESSGNVWTLDPATRLAVQNSRYRFPPPTVPLPAGFTGIPANAAQAQLTSVYRALAQPFEIRQRRDTTGFNLAYDVSKDLALTGGFTSTQKTGYQPFGMSFAFNNANELPLPIDNRNNEFGVGLEWGTDQGRVRVAYDRSMFNQNIASVTWDNPVRLTDWNDGQPINRVTNNGPWDPSAYSNGNGPAVGRIATPPSNTLDVFTVTAAAKMPAHSALNATMALSSSAQNDVLIPWTINPVIANAATYAYFPGLAQLPRSTAQAKMDRILATLNFTTRPAGWVGLTARYRYTDRKDRMPQFDGGNTVRFDGVPEPGPYMTEAFNATGNTLNIDATFRPMAYTSLKVGMGVDKRERSARAFQELTDASVRASVDTVGNQYIQLRGSIERIRRTGMGFNEEAIVGPGGQERSRMFDDAERTRDRGALLVTVTPVAFLDFTASYAKGKDVYDDAEQYFGLLDNKNTSVNVGANVTSDKVAFGANYGRDRFNSVQRSRTANPRSATGYQSWTDPNRDWSLTNDEQVNNFNLYLDLIKTLPNTDIRFAYDYSDSDNAFVHSGPRILAMQTNRILTPGDTAPCAVGLTSCFEALPNVTNTWRRTSVDLRYFFTARIGLGGEYWYEKLAVSDYATIDLPGTDTPRIDYLGSLTTGYGNRPYKGQTAFVRLIVKF
;
A
#
# COMPACT_ATOMS: atom_id res chain seq x y z
N MET A 1 17.94 -28.93 -24.68
CA MET A 1 17.10 -29.21 -23.49
C MET A 1 17.27 -28.20 -22.32
N ARG A 2 18.17 -27.23 -22.34
CA ARG A 2 18.47 -26.34 -21.20
C ARG A 2 17.60 -25.07 -21.04
N ASN A 3 16.68 -24.75 -21.95
CA ASN A 3 15.96 -23.45 -21.95
C ASN A 3 14.45 -23.52 -21.62
N ARG A 4 13.93 -24.68 -21.15
CA ARG A 4 12.49 -24.82 -20.92
C ARG A 4 12.04 -24.66 -19.46
N VAL A 5 12.93 -24.75 -18.48
CA VAL A 5 12.58 -24.76 -17.03
C VAL A 5 12.33 -23.34 -16.46
N THR A 6 12.90 -22.31 -17.05
CA THR A 6 12.85 -20.94 -16.50
C THR A 6 11.53 -20.19 -16.79
N ILE A 7 10.70 -20.69 -17.73
CA ILE A 7 9.51 -19.98 -18.20
C ILE A 7 8.22 -20.37 -17.43
N ALA A 8 8.14 -21.59 -16.91
CA ALA A 8 6.93 -22.05 -16.21
C ALA A 8 6.76 -21.41 -14.82
N THR A 9 7.86 -21.14 -14.12
CA THR A 9 7.84 -20.50 -12.80
C THR A 9 7.57 -18.98 -12.88
N ALA A 10 8.01 -18.34 -13.96
CA ALA A 10 7.77 -16.92 -14.20
C ALA A 10 6.33 -16.60 -14.62
N ALA A 11 5.63 -17.55 -15.24
CA ALA A 11 4.25 -17.35 -15.71
C ALA A 11 3.22 -17.39 -14.55
N LEU A 12 3.44 -18.19 -13.50
CA LEU A 12 2.56 -18.22 -12.33
C LEU A 12 2.72 -16.98 -11.43
N LEU A 13 3.93 -16.40 -11.35
CA LEU A 13 4.20 -15.16 -10.61
C LEU A 13 3.68 -13.90 -11.31
N LEU A 14 3.49 -13.93 -12.62
CA LEU A 14 2.97 -12.80 -13.40
C LEU A 14 1.44 -12.71 -13.42
N ALA A 15 0.71 -13.79 -13.16
CA ALA A 15 -0.74 -13.77 -13.11
C ALA A 15 -1.31 -13.21 -11.81
N SER A 16 -0.56 -13.27 -10.70
CA SER A 16 -0.98 -12.73 -9.40
C SER A 16 -0.62 -11.25 -9.17
N ALA A 17 0.19 -10.63 -10.04
CA ALA A 17 0.73 -9.28 -9.84
C ALA A 17 -0.07 -8.15 -10.53
N THR A 18 -1.20 -8.41 -11.19
CA THR A 18 -1.83 -7.40 -12.06
C THR A 18 -3.20 -6.88 -11.65
N PHE A 19 -3.72 -7.19 -10.44
CA PHE A 19 -5.02 -6.67 -10.03
C PHE A 19 -5.04 -6.16 -8.58
N ALA A 20 -4.24 -5.15 -8.28
CA ALA A 20 -4.53 -4.26 -7.18
C ALA A 20 -5.00 -2.92 -7.75
N PRO A 21 -6.13 -2.36 -7.30
CA PRO A 21 -6.44 -0.96 -7.59
C PRO A 21 -5.33 -0.12 -6.94
N ALA A 22 -4.76 0.80 -7.72
CA ALA A 22 -3.80 1.75 -7.21
C ALA A 22 -4.49 2.67 -6.19
N GLN A 23 -4.53 2.26 -4.94
CA GLN A 23 -4.53 3.19 -3.84
C GLN A 23 -3.08 3.65 -3.71
N ALA A 24 -2.87 4.95 -3.84
CA ALA A 24 -1.62 5.58 -3.48
C ALA A 24 -1.43 5.43 -1.95
N GLN A 25 -0.98 4.27 -1.53
CA GLN A 25 -0.24 4.14 -0.30
C GLN A 25 1.14 4.67 -0.65
N THR A 26 1.59 5.67 0.09
CA THR A 26 3.01 5.98 0.22
C THR A 26 3.71 4.70 0.65
N GLU A 27 4.14 3.91 -0.32
CA GLU A 27 5.02 2.80 -0.06
C GLU A 27 6.27 3.38 0.57
N THR A 28 6.44 3.12 1.86
CA THR A 28 7.78 3.13 2.46
C THR A 28 8.67 2.34 1.51
N PRO A 29 9.84 2.87 1.10
CA PRO A 29 10.71 2.17 0.15
C PRO A 29 10.82 0.72 0.57
N ALA A 30 10.42 -0.19 -0.31
CA ALA A 30 10.57 -1.61 -0.07
C ALA A 30 12.03 -1.83 0.30
N GLN A 31 12.27 -2.38 1.49
CA GLN A 31 13.61 -2.85 1.83
C GLN A 31 14.09 -3.68 0.63
N PRO A 32 15.28 -3.44 0.08
CA PRO A 32 15.79 -4.29 -0.97
C PRO A 32 15.73 -5.72 -0.43
N GLN A 33 14.84 -6.52 -0.97
CA GLN A 33 14.87 -7.94 -0.71
C GLN A 33 16.29 -8.37 -1.06
N ALA A 34 16.99 -8.94 -0.10
CA ALA A 34 18.27 -9.53 -0.38
C ALA A 34 18.02 -10.46 -1.57
N VAL A 35 18.64 -10.14 -2.71
CA VAL A 35 18.60 -11.00 -3.89
C VAL A 35 19.27 -12.29 -3.42
N THR A 36 18.45 -13.25 -3.03
CA THR A 36 18.94 -14.59 -2.77
C THR A 36 19.35 -15.12 -4.13
N THR A 37 20.63 -15.03 -4.41
CA THR A 37 21.23 -15.75 -5.53
C THR A 37 20.76 -17.20 -5.42
N PRO A 38 20.16 -17.79 -6.47
CA PRO A 38 19.82 -19.22 -6.42
C PRO A 38 21.09 -19.97 -6.02
N ALA A 39 21.00 -20.74 -4.95
CA ALA A 39 22.14 -21.56 -4.54
C ALA A 39 22.53 -22.46 -5.71
N PRO A 40 23.82 -22.60 -6.01
CA PRO A 40 24.26 -23.47 -7.09
C PRO A 40 23.72 -24.88 -6.87
N SER A 41 23.13 -25.45 -7.91
CA SER A 41 22.62 -26.82 -7.89
C SER A 41 23.74 -27.79 -7.46
N GLY A 42 23.53 -28.46 -6.32
CA GLY A 42 24.48 -29.43 -5.76
C GLY A 42 25.10 -29.06 -4.41
N LEU A 43 24.70 -27.95 -3.78
CA LEU A 43 25.18 -27.64 -2.43
C LEU A 43 24.20 -28.21 -1.41
N ASN A 44 24.63 -29.18 -0.62
CA ASN A 44 23.89 -29.72 0.52
C ASN A 44 24.48 -29.10 1.79
N LEU A 45 23.64 -28.42 2.55
CA LEU A 45 24.06 -27.65 3.71
C LEU A 45 23.04 -27.77 4.85
N ILE A 46 23.53 -28.04 6.02
CA ILE A 46 22.79 -27.83 7.28
C ILE A 46 23.50 -26.75 8.07
N ASP A 47 22.75 -25.73 8.44
CA ASP A 47 23.21 -24.60 9.25
C ASP A 47 22.40 -24.59 10.56
N VAL A 48 23.05 -24.96 11.65
CA VAL A 48 22.47 -25.01 13.00
C VAL A 48 23.20 -23.99 13.86
N GLY A 49 22.45 -23.08 14.45
CA GLY A 49 23.06 -22.02 15.22
C GLY A 49 22.20 -21.50 16.35
N TYR A 50 22.74 -20.52 17.03
CA TYR A 50 22.07 -19.72 18.04
C TYR A 50 22.14 -18.26 17.63
N ARG A 51 21.05 -17.52 17.78
CA ARG A 51 21.04 -16.06 17.61
C ARG A 51 20.64 -15.36 18.89
N GLY A 52 21.28 -14.20 19.10
CA GLY A 52 20.95 -13.25 20.16
C GLY A 52 20.68 -11.89 19.59
N THR A 53 19.55 -11.28 19.96
CA THR A 53 19.11 -9.96 19.52
C THR A 53 18.99 -9.04 20.72
N SER A 54 19.37 -7.78 20.51
CA SER A 54 19.15 -6.69 21.46
C SER A 54 18.65 -5.48 20.70
N THR A 55 17.54 -4.91 21.17
CA THR A 55 16.91 -3.74 20.57
C THR A 55 16.68 -2.65 21.60
N SER A 56 16.70 -1.40 21.16
CA SER A 56 16.26 -0.25 21.90
C SER A 56 15.39 0.64 21.03
N GLY A 57 14.31 1.18 21.57
CA GLY A 57 13.27 1.88 20.82
C GLY A 57 12.23 0.92 20.26
N ASP A 58 11.80 1.08 19.02
CA ASP A 58 10.71 0.28 18.43
C ASP A 58 11.20 -1.09 17.94
N GLU A 59 11.10 -2.10 18.79
CA GLU A 59 11.46 -3.49 18.49
C GLU A 59 10.59 -4.09 17.39
N ALA A 60 9.28 -3.80 17.39
CA ALA A 60 8.37 -4.30 16.36
C ALA A 60 8.74 -3.77 14.97
N ARG A 61 9.25 -2.53 14.90
CA ARG A 61 9.76 -1.95 13.66
C ARG A 61 11.05 -2.61 13.20
N TYR A 62 11.96 -2.94 14.14
CA TYR A 62 13.16 -3.71 13.83
C TYR A 62 12.83 -5.09 13.31
N GLU A 63 11.81 -5.73 13.87
CA GLU A 63 11.29 -7.04 13.47
C GLU A 63 10.16 -6.99 12.44
N ARG A 64 9.96 -5.90 11.71
CA ARG A 64 8.76 -5.66 10.90
C ARG A 64 8.25 -6.86 10.11
N TYR A 65 9.14 -7.58 9.42
CA TYR A 65 8.82 -8.74 8.57
C TYR A 65 9.66 -9.97 8.92
N ARG A 66 10.23 -10.02 10.10
CA ARG A 66 11.15 -11.07 10.54
C ARG A 66 10.90 -11.42 11.99
N ASP A 67 11.41 -12.56 12.39
CA ASP A 67 11.40 -13.00 13.79
C ASP A 67 12.84 -13.17 14.25
N THR A 68 13.38 -12.25 15.01
CA THR A 68 14.77 -12.26 15.50
C THR A 68 14.88 -12.65 16.97
N ARG A 69 13.84 -13.24 17.55
CA ARG A 69 13.86 -13.73 18.95
C ARG A 69 15.12 -14.56 19.24
N ASN A 70 15.64 -14.40 20.46
CA ASN A 70 16.77 -15.20 20.94
C ASN A 70 16.46 -16.69 20.91
N GLY A 71 17.42 -17.51 20.48
CA GLY A 71 17.24 -18.95 20.46
C GLY A 71 18.01 -19.70 19.38
N ALA A 72 17.89 -21.01 19.41
CA ALA A 72 18.46 -21.89 18.42
C ALA A 72 17.63 -21.84 17.13
N TYR A 73 18.29 -21.87 15.99
CA TYR A 73 17.65 -21.94 14.67
C TYR A 73 18.34 -22.98 13.78
N THR A 74 17.62 -23.43 12.77
CA THR A 74 18.13 -24.37 11.78
C THR A 74 17.70 -23.95 10.40
N ASN A 75 18.65 -23.96 9.46
CA ASN A 75 18.42 -23.85 8.04
C ASN A 75 18.96 -25.11 7.34
N ILE A 76 18.20 -25.61 6.39
CA ILE A 76 18.55 -26.79 5.60
C ILE A 76 18.46 -26.42 4.12
N LEU A 77 19.49 -26.77 3.37
CA LEU A 77 19.49 -26.71 1.92
C LEU A 77 19.95 -28.05 1.39
N PHE A 78 19.12 -28.69 0.60
CA PHE A 78 19.40 -29.98 -0.01
C PHE A 78 19.13 -29.93 -1.49
N GLY A 79 20.09 -30.37 -2.31
CA GLY A 79 19.92 -30.44 -3.75
C GLY A 79 20.59 -31.72 -4.28
N LYS A 80 19.85 -32.47 -5.08
CA LYS A 80 20.33 -33.64 -5.77
C LYS A 80 19.92 -33.63 -7.23
N ALA A 81 20.88 -33.68 -8.10
CA ALA A 81 20.67 -33.77 -9.53
C ALA A 81 21.25 -35.10 -10.06
N SER A 82 20.53 -35.77 -10.93
CA SER A 82 20.98 -36.89 -11.72
C SER A 82 20.57 -36.70 -13.20
N GLU A 83 20.92 -37.61 -14.04
CA GLU A 83 20.49 -37.58 -15.46
C GLU A 83 18.97 -37.64 -15.62
N THR A 84 18.27 -38.22 -14.65
CA THR A 84 16.85 -38.52 -14.73
C THR A 84 15.97 -37.63 -13.83
N TYR A 85 16.51 -36.99 -12.79
CA TYR A 85 15.74 -36.15 -11.89
C TYR A 85 16.56 -34.98 -11.29
N LEU A 86 15.84 -33.95 -10.91
CA LEU A 86 16.30 -32.85 -10.08
C LEU A 86 15.43 -32.78 -8.83
N PHE A 87 16.05 -32.76 -7.65
CA PHE A 87 15.37 -32.53 -6.39
C PHE A 87 16.07 -31.43 -5.61
N ASN A 88 15.32 -30.39 -5.23
CA ASN A 88 15.78 -29.32 -4.33
C ASN A 88 14.81 -29.21 -3.17
N ALA A 89 15.34 -29.05 -1.97
CA ALA A 89 14.56 -28.74 -0.77
C ALA A 89 15.29 -27.69 0.07
N SER A 90 14.56 -26.74 0.57
CA SER A 90 15.08 -25.76 1.53
C SER A 90 14.10 -25.58 2.69
N ALA A 91 14.66 -25.42 3.87
CA ALA A 91 13.92 -25.05 5.08
C ALA A 91 14.73 -23.95 5.78
N LYS A 92 14.10 -22.82 6.06
CA LYS A 92 14.72 -21.66 6.68
C LYS A 92 13.96 -21.26 7.94
N ASN A 93 14.69 -20.78 8.96
CA ASN A 93 14.13 -20.31 10.22
C ASN A 93 13.14 -21.28 10.86
N ILE A 94 13.49 -22.56 10.90
CA ILE A 94 12.63 -23.63 11.42
C ILE A 94 12.23 -23.32 12.86
N GLY A 95 10.90 -23.29 13.12
CA GLY A 95 10.32 -22.99 14.44
C GLY A 95 10.14 -21.50 14.76
N TYR A 96 10.46 -20.60 13.83
CA TYR A 96 10.24 -19.16 13.97
C TYR A 96 8.99 -18.71 13.19
N ARG A 97 8.52 -17.50 13.46
CA ARG A 97 7.31 -16.94 12.81
C ARG A 97 7.52 -16.60 11.33
N ASP A 98 8.77 -16.49 10.88
CA ASP A 98 9.21 -16.23 9.51
C ASP A 98 9.84 -17.46 8.84
N GLN A 99 9.32 -18.63 9.17
CA GLN A 99 9.78 -19.90 8.60
C GLN A 99 9.34 -20.06 7.14
N ASN A 100 10.23 -20.65 6.32
CA ASN A 100 9.99 -20.86 4.90
C ASN A 100 10.46 -22.26 4.49
N TYR A 101 9.62 -23.02 3.79
CA TYR A 101 9.90 -24.35 3.26
C TYR A 101 9.60 -24.38 1.77
N VAL A 102 10.55 -24.85 0.98
CA VAL A 102 10.41 -25.03 -0.47
C VAL A 102 10.88 -26.41 -0.86
N VAL A 103 10.13 -27.09 -1.70
CA VAL A 103 10.53 -28.35 -2.35
C VAL A 103 10.24 -28.26 -3.83
N ASP A 104 11.24 -28.54 -4.66
CA ASP A 104 11.12 -28.65 -6.10
C ASP A 104 11.59 -30.01 -6.54
N TYR A 105 10.75 -30.72 -7.26
CA TYR A 105 11.06 -32.02 -7.84
C TYR A 105 10.73 -32.05 -9.32
N GLN A 106 11.67 -32.48 -10.11
CA GLN A 106 11.49 -32.70 -11.53
C GLN A 106 12.04 -34.05 -11.93
N ARG A 107 11.23 -34.83 -12.62
CA ARG A 107 11.65 -36.12 -13.17
C ARG A 107 10.93 -36.37 -14.49
N SER A 108 11.71 -36.51 -15.58
CA SER A 108 11.16 -36.76 -16.92
C SER A 108 10.01 -35.80 -17.24
N ALA A 109 8.79 -36.31 -17.31
CA ALA A 109 7.59 -35.56 -17.63
C ALA A 109 6.94 -34.83 -16.43
N LEU A 110 7.35 -35.14 -15.19
CA LEU A 110 6.72 -34.64 -13.97
C LEU A 110 7.53 -33.52 -13.33
N THR A 111 6.90 -32.36 -13.06
CA THR A 111 7.41 -31.32 -12.19
C THR A 111 6.44 -31.09 -11.04
N PHE A 112 6.96 -31.11 -9.83
CA PHE A 112 6.20 -30.85 -8.60
C PHE A 112 6.90 -29.78 -7.78
N GLY A 113 6.15 -28.84 -7.22
CA GLY A 113 6.62 -27.85 -6.29
C GLY A 113 5.74 -27.75 -5.06
N PHE A 114 6.37 -27.51 -3.92
CA PHE A 114 5.72 -27.18 -2.64
C PHE A 114 6.35 -25.96 -2.07
N LEU A 115 5.52 -25.07 -1.52
CA LEU A 115 5.90 -23.87 -0.79
C LEU A 115 5.10 -23.80 0.52
N PHE A 116 5.81 -23.53 1.62
CA PHE A 116 5.22 -22.95 2.83
C PHE A 116 6.01 -21.72 3.20
N ASP A 117 5.32 -20.57 3.37
CA ASP A 117 5.95 -19.29 3.69
C ASP A 117 5.13 -18.57 4.76
N ALA A 118 5.75 -18.34 5.91
CA ALA A 118 5.17 -17.61 7.03
C ALA A 118 5.84 -16.24 7.14
N ILE A 119 5.07 -15.18 7.03
CA ILE A 119 5.56 -13.81 7.13
C ILE A 119 4.85 -13.10 8.28
N PRO A 120 5.56 -12.75 9.36
CA PRO A 120 5.05 -11.87 10.39
C PRO A 120 5.00 -10.43 9.86
N LEU A 121 4.04 -9.64 10.34
CA LEU A 121 4.01 -8.20 10.18
C LEU A 121 3.75 -7.57 11.54
N ASN A 122 4.81 -7.04 12.13
CA ASN A 122 4.78 -6.52 13.50
C ASN A 122 4.62 -4.99 13.46
N TYR A 123 3.60 -4.48 14.13
CA TYR A 123 3.33 -3.05 14.22
C TYR A 123 3.81 -2.46 15.52
N CYS A 124 3.48 -3.12 16.64
CA CYS A 124 3.80 -2.65 17.97
C CYS A 124 3.78 -3.81 18.98
N TYR A 125 4.81 -3.90 19.81
CA TYR A 125 4.84 -4.85 20.94
C TYR A 125 4.45 -4.20 22.27
N ASN A 126 4.59 -2.87 22.36
CA ASN A 126 4.39 -2.10 23.60
C ASN A 126 3.21 -1.14 23.49
N CYS A 127 2.28 -1.36 22.59
CA CYS A 127 1.07 -0.57 22.55
C CYS A 127 0.19 -0.84 23.76
N SER A 128 -0.66 0.10 24.09
CA SER A 128 -1.63 -0.03 25.17
C SER A 128 -3.00 0.40 24.71
N THR A 129 -4.01 -0.28 25.18
CA THR A 129 -5.41 0.07 24.91
C THR A 129 -6.25 -0.08 26.17
N PRO A 130 -7.19 0.84 26.43
CA PRO A 130 -8.15 0.67 27.53
C PRO A 130 -9.32 -0.25 27.16
N TRP A 131 -9.49 -0.56 25.87
CA TRP A 131 -10.51 -1.52 25.45
C TRP A 131 -10.11 -2.95 25.74
N VAL A 132 -11.08 -3.73 26.17
CA VAL A 132 -10.96 -5.16 26.39
C VAL A 132 -11.74 -5.87 25.29
N GLU A 133 -11.10 -6.82 24.63
CA GLU A 133 -11.77 -7.68 23.66
C GLU A 133 -12.66 -8.69 24.41
N SER A 134 -13.98 -8.60 24.24
CA SER A 134 -14.94 -9.46 24.91
C SER A 134 -15.33 -10.69 24.10
N SER A 135 -15.31 -10.60 22.76
CA SER A 135 -15.62 -11.72 21.86
C SER A 135 -15.09 -11.40 20.47
N GLY A 136 -13.88 -11.83 20.13
CA GLY A 136 -13.22 -11.83 18.83
C GLY A 136 -13.36 -10.59 17.90
N ASN A 137 -14.35 -9.75 18.12
CA ASN A 137 -14.67 -8.60 17.29
C ASN A 137 -15.44 -7.50 18.04
N VAL A 138 -15.55 -7.60 19.37
CA VAL A 138 -16.23 -6.60 20.22
C VAL A 138 -15.26 -6.05 21.24
N TRP A 139 -15.01 -4.75 21.19
CA TRP A 139 -14.10 -4.02 22.05
C TRP A 139 -14.91 -3.21 23.07
N THR A 140 -14.80 -3.55 24.34
CA THR A 140 -15.56 -2.93 25.42
C THR A 140 -14.66 -2.11 26.34
N LEU A 141 -15.26 -1.05 26.92
CA LEU A 141 -14.65 -0.24 27.96
C LEU A 141 -15.40 -0.45 29.28
N ASP A 142 -14.74 -0.12 30.39
CA ASP A 142 -15.39 -0.18 31.73
C ASP A 142 -16.61 0.73 31.77
N PRO A 143 -17.84 0.19 32.02
CA PRO A 143 -19.07 0.98 32.00
C PRO A 143 -19.11 2.08 33.07
N ALA A 144 -18.53 1.85 34.26
CA ALA A 144 -18.49 2.84 35.32
C ALA A 144 -17.62 4.04 34.93
N THR A 145 -16.48 3.77 34.27
CA THR A 145 -15.60 4.81 33.76
C THR A 145 -16.27 5.60 32.64
N ARG A 146 -16.93 4.93 31.68
CA ARG A 146 -17.68 5.58 30.60
C ARG A 146 -18.76 6.50 31.17
N LEU A 147 -19.52 6.03 32.13
CA LEU A 147 -20.55 6.82 32.80
C LEU A 147 -19.97 8.04 33.54
N ALA A 148 -18.86 7.84 34.27
CA ALA A 148 -18.18 8.94 34.95
C ALA A 148 -17.67 9.98 33.96
N VAL A 149 -17.06 9.54 32.82
CA VAL A 149 -16.62 10.41 31.74
C VAL A 149 -17.81 11.13 31.11
N GLN A 150 -18.89 10.45 30.77
CA GLN A 150 -20.10 11.04 30.24
C GLN A 150 -20.68 12.14 31.16
N ASN A 151 -20.72 11.90 32.45
CA ASN A 151 -21.26 12.83 33.45
C ASN A 151 -20.32 13.98 33.78
N SER A 152 -19.01 13.77 33.78
CA SER A 152 -17.97 14.79 33.98
C SER A 152 -17.70 15.63 32.76
N ARG A 153 -18.02 15.12 31.62
CA ARG A 153 -17.77 15.80 30.39
C ARG A 153 -18.67 17.00 30.22
N TYR A 154 -18.18 18.06 30.66
CA TYR A 154 -18.02 19.24 30.05
C TYR A 154 -18.79 19.41 28.85
N ARG A 155 -18.70 20.25 28.55
CA ARG A 155 -19.09 21.39 27.91
C ARG A 155 -18.32 21.80 26.77
N PHE A 156 -19.02 21.82 25.74
CA PHE A 156 -18.98 22.84 24.75
C PHE A 156 -20.15 23.79 24.91
N PRO A 157 -20.19 24.74 25.87
CA PRO A 157 -20.90 25.95 25.58
C PRO A 157 -19.91 26.97 25.04
N PRO A 158 -20.33 27.82 24.14
CA PRO A 158 -19.76 29.15 24.11
C PRO A 158 -19.80 29.69 25.54
N PRO A 159 -18.81 30.45 26.00
CA PRO A 159 -18.71 30.96 27.35
C PRO A 159 -19.88 31.87 27.78
N THR A 160 -20.84 32.08 26.90
CA THR A 160 -22.04 32.90 27.10
C THR A 160 -23.26 32.13 27.55
N VAL A 161 -23.26 30.80 27.63
CA VAL A 161 -24.40 30.00 28.05
C VAL A 161 -24.21 29.57 29.51
N PRO A 162 -25.12 29.95 30.44
CA PRO A 162 -25.03 29.53 31.82
C PRO A 162 -25.08 28.00 31.92
N LEU A 163 -24.31 27.48 32.86
CA LEU A 163 -24.29 26.09 33.16
C LEU A 163 -25.52 25.65 33.93
N PRO A 164 -26.11 24.46 33.67
CA PRO A 164 -27.08 23.89 34.55
C PRO A 164 -26.56 23.80 36.00
N ALA A 165 -27.47 24.01 36.97
CA ALA A 165 -27.11 23.90 38.38
C ALA A 165 -26.49 22.53 38.68
N GLY A 166 -25.33 22.54 39.35
CA GLY A 166 -24.60 21.32 39.70
C GLY A 166 -23.55 20.86 38.67
N PHE A 167 -23.40 21.55 37.55
CA PHE A 167 -22.42 21.22 36.53
C PHE A 167 -21.19 22.14 36.67
N THR A 168 -20.05 21.61 36.99
CA THR A 168 -18.76 22.31 37.01
C THR A 168 -18.04 22.13 35.69
N GLY A 169 -17.87 23.21 34.94
CA GLY A 169 -17.08 23.16 33.70
C GLY A 169 -15.59 22.97 33.97
N ILE A 170 -15.03 22.05 33.28
CA ILE A 170 -13.57 21.87 33.26
C ILE A 170 -13.02 22.59 32.04
N PRO A 171 -11.97 23.42 32.13
CA PRO A 171 -11.30 23.98 30.95
C PRO A 171 -10.85 22.85 30.02
N ALA A 172 -10.88 23.08 28.69
CA ALA A 172 -10.66 22.05 27.69
C ALA A 172 -9.31 21.30 27.88
N ASN A 173 -8.24 22.01 28.22
CA ASN A 173 -6.93 21.41 28.48
C ASN A 173 -6.90 20.57 29.77
N ALA A 174 -7.59 21.00 30.82
CA ALA A 174 -7.70 20.24 32.08
C ALA A 174 -8.61 19.01 31.91
N ALA A 175 -9.67 19.13 31.11
CA ALA A 175 -10.54 18.02 30.76
C ALA A 175 -9.78 16.94 29.95
N GLN A 176 -8.99 17.34 28.99
CA GLN A 176 -8.11 16.44 28.22
C GLN A 176 -7.16 15.67 29.14
N ALA A 177 -6.45 16.36 30.03
CA ALA A 177 -5.51 15.75 30.96
C ALA A 177 -6.20 14.73 31.89
N GLN A 178 -7.39 15.08 32.40
CA GLN A 178 -8.20 14.22 33.26
C GLN A 178 -8.66 12.96 32.52
N LEU A 179 -9.20 13.10 31.31
CA LEU A 179 -9.65 11.97 30.50
C LEU A 179 -8.50 11.06 30.10
N THR A 180 -7.36 11.63 29.72
CA THR A 180 -6.14 10.87 29.43
C THR A 180 -5.70 10.08 30.64
N SER A 181 -5.70 10.69 31.85
CA SER A 181 -5.32 10.03 33.11
C SER A 181 -6.23 8.84 33.43
N VAL A 182 -7.55 9.01 33.29
CA VAL A 182 -8.54 7.95 33.56
C VAL A 182 -8.34 6.75 32.63
N TYR A 183 -8.26 6.97 31.33
CA TYR A 183 -8.08 5.86 30.39
C TYR A 183 -6.68 5.27 30.39
N ARG A 184 -5.65 6.05 30.74
CA ARG A 184 -4.30 5.55 30.96
C ARG A 184 -4.26 4.56 32.13
N ALA A 185 -5.01 4.83 33.21
CA ALA A 185 -5.06 3.93 34.34
C ALA A 185 -5.74 2.56 34.05
N LEU A 186 -6.58 2.52 33.03
CA LEU A 186 -7.25 1.29 32.55
C LEU A 186 -6.50 0.60 31.41
N ALA A 187 -5.49 1.26 30.85
CA ALA A 187 -4.80 0.73 29.67
C ALA A 187 -4.05 -0.57 30.00
N GLN A 188 -4.25 -1.55 29.16
CA GLN A 188 -3.55 -2.82 29.18
C GLN A 188 -2.56 -2.91 28.04
N PRO A 189 -1.38 -3.53 28.23
CA PRO A 189 -0.45 -3.80 27.14
C PRO A 189 -1.15 -4.63 26.06
N PHE A 190 -0.88 -4.29 24.80
CA PHE A 190 -1.44 -4.99 23.66
C PHE A 190 -0.44 -5.04 22.51
N GLU A 191 -0.23 -6.24 21.95
CA GLU A 191 0.62 -6.42 20.79
C GLU A 191 -0.21 -6.31 19.50
N ILE A 192 0.16 -5.38 18.62
CA ILE A 192 -0.45 -5.26 17.30
C ILE A 192 0.48 -5.92 16.31
N ARG A 193 0.11 -7.11 15.88
CA ARG A 193 0.85 -7.91 14.89
C ARG A 193 -0.06 -8.80 14.08
N GLN A 194 0.37 -9.09 12.85
CA GLN A 194 -0.26 -10.03 11.95
C GLN A 194 0.71 -11.15 11.60
N ARG A 195 0.16 -12.24 11.10
CA ARG A 195 0.89 -13.29 10.43
C ARG A 195 0.17 -13.69 9.16
N ARG A 196 0.94 -13.87 8.09
CA ARG A 196 0.47 -14.42 6.83
C ARG A 196 1.16 -15.73 6.58
N ASP A 197 0.39 -16.81 6.52
CA ASP A 197 0.86 -18.16 6.20
C ASP A 197 0.38 -18.53 4.80
N THR A 198 1.29 -18.85 3.91
CA THR A 198 1.01 -19.27 2.55
C THR A 198 1.48 -20.71 2.35
N THR A 199 0.56 -21.59 1.95
CA THR A 199 0.88 -22.96 1.55
C THR A 199 0.52 -23.12 0.08
N GLY A 200 1.47 -23.59 -0.72
CA GLY A 200 1.30 -23.76 -2.17
C GLY A 200 1.75 -25.11 -2.66
N PHE A 201 1.04 -25.63 -3.66
CA PHE A 201 1.41 -26.82 -4.44
C PHE A 201 1.27 -26.51 -5.91
N ASN A 202 2.24 -26.92 -6.70
CA ASN A 202 2.17 -26.84 -8.16
C ASN A 202 2.59 -28.16 -8.78
N LEU A 203 1.92 -28.55 -9.84
CA LEU A 203 2.14 -29.75 -10.61
C LEU A 203 2.18 -29.42 -12.10
N ALA A 204 3.16 -29.93 -12.82
CA ALA A 204 3.14 -29.95 -14.27
C ALA A 204 3.47 -31.36 -14.75
N TYR A 205 2.74 -31.82 -15.75
CA TYR A 205 2.93 -33.14 -16.34
C TYR A 205 2.91 -33.07 -17.86
N ASP A 206 4.02 -33.42 -18.48
CA ASP A 206 4.15 -33.52 -19.92
C ASP A 206 3.48 -34.84 -20.40
N VAL A 207 2.24 -34.74 -20.87
CA VAL A 207 1.46 -35.88 -21.40
C VAL A 207 2.12 -36.42 -22.67
N SER A 208 2.69 -35.53 -23.48
CA SER A 208 3.49 -35.84 -24.65
C SER A 208 4.54 -34.75 -24.87
N LYS A 209 5.36 -34.87 -25.92
CA LYS A 209 6.32 -33.83 -26.30
C LYS A 209 5.65 -32.48 -26.61
N ASP A 210 4.41 -32.49 -27.03
CA ASP A 210 3.66 -31.32 -27.49
C ASP A 210 2.52 -30.92 -26.55
N LEU A 211 2.21 -31.73 -25.54
CA LEU A 211 1.05 -31.50 -24.64
C LEU A 211 1.46 -31.60 -23.17
N ALA A 212 1.20 -30.54 -22.40
CA ALA A 212 1.43 -30.48 -20.96
C ALA A 212 0.15 -30.11 -20.20
N LEU A 213 -0.04 -30.73 -19.05
CA LEU A 213 -1.07 -30.41 -18.05
C LEU A 213 -0.43 -29.70 -16.87
N THR A 214 -1.04 -28.62 -16.40
CA THR A 214 -0.59 -27.88 -15.20
C THR A 214 -1.70 -27.78 -14.19
N GLY A 215 -1.35 -27.86 -12.90
CA GLY A 215 -2.27 -27.66 -11.81
C GLY A 215 -1.60 -26.94 -10.66
N GLY A 216 -2.34 -26.15 -9.90
CA GLY A 216 -1.83 -25.42 -8.75
C GLY A 216 -2.90 -25.20 -7.69
N PHE A 217 -2.46 -25.15 -6.46
CA PHE A 217 -3.27 -24.74 -5.31
C PHE A 217 -2.43 -23.87 -4.40
N THR A 218 -3.00 -22.74 -3.95
CA THR A 218 -2.40 -21.87 -2.95
C THR A 218 -3.44 -21.48 -1.91
N SER A 219 -3.09 -21.60 -0.63
CA SER A 219 -3.90 -21.14 0.48
C SER A 219 -3.11 -20.11 1.27
N THR A 220 -3.62 -18.89 1.37
CA THR A 220 -3.03 -17.82 2.16
C THR A 220 -3.97 -17.44 3.29
N GLN A 221 -3.53 -17.66 4.54
CA GLN A 221 -4.26 -17.24 5.73
C GLN A 221 -3.59 -16.02 6.35
N LYS A 222 -4.39 -15.04 6.77
CA LYS A 222 -3.95 -13.89 7.58
C LYS A 222 -4.69 -13.90 8.90
N THR A 223 -3.94 -13.77 9.99
CA THR A 223 -4.48 -13.71 11.36
C THR A 223 -3.76 -12.65 12.18
N GLY A 224 -4.40 -12.16 13.24
CA GLY A 224 -3.83 -11.20 14.18
C GLY A 224 -4.54 -9.85 14.18
N TYR A 225 -3.80 -8.77 14.40
CA TYR A 225 -4.33 -7.42 14.53
C TYR A 225 -3.54 -6.41 13.71
N GLN A 226 -4.22 -5.37 13.23
CA GLN A 226 -3.57 -4.20 12.62
C GLN A 226 -4.04 -2.91 13.29
N PRO A 227 -3.24 -1.83 13.26
CA PRO A 227 -3.71 -0.52 13.68
C PRO A 227 -4.85 -0.06 12.77
N PHE A 228 -5.89 0.51 13.36
CA PHE A 228 -7.02 1.04 12.60
C PHE A 228 -7.65 2.23 13.32
N GLY A 229 -7.92 3.30 12.58
CA GLY A 229 -8.64 4.47 13.06
C GLY A 229 -10.12 4.33 12.80
N MET A 230 -10.93 4.55 13.84
CA MET A 230 -12.38 4.57 13.80
C MET A 230 -12.89 5.90 14.34
N SER A 231 -14.11 6.28 13.99
CA SER A 231 -14.66 7.55 14.47
C SER A 231 -16.12 7.43 14.88
N PHE A 232 -16.55 8.37 15.75
CA PHE A 232 -17.93 8.65 16.04
C PHE A 232 -18.24 10.06 15.55
N ALA A 233 -19.21 10.20 14.66
CA ALA A 233 -19.48 11.45 13.97
C ALA A 233 -18.19 12.03 13.36
N PHE A 234 -17.96 13.34 13.40
CA PHE A 234 -16.80 14.00 12.78
C PHE A 234 -15.65 14.29 13.75
N ASN A 235 -15.84 14.10 15.04
CA ASN A 235 -14.92 14.65 16.06
C ASN A 235 -14.28 13.62 16.98
N ASN A 236 -14.71 12.36 16.95
CA ASN A 236 -14.19 11.32 17.83
C ASN A 236 -13.44 10.29 17.02
N ALA A 237 -12.14 10.40 16.99
CA ALA A 237 -11.26 9.41 16.36
C ALA A 237 -10.67 8.47 17.43
N ASN A 238 -10.83 7.18 17.22
CA ASN A 238 -10.31 6.14 18.12
C ASN A 238 -9.39 5.24 17.33
N GLU A 239 -8.24 4.94 17.88
CA GLU A 239 -7.33 3.95 17.33
C GLU A 239 -7.51 2.64 18.08
N LEU A 240 -7.86 1.59 17.37
CA LEU A 240 -8.13 0.26 17.90
C LEU A 240 -7.30 -0.79 17.18
N PRO A 241 -6.95 -1.90 17.85
CA PRO A 241 -6.45 -3.08 17.14
C PRO A 241 -7.61 -3.71 16.34
N LEU A 242 -7.55 -3.63 15.02
CA LEU A 242 -8.53 -4.29 14.15
C LEU A 242 -8.18 -5.77 14.03
N PRO A 243 -9.05 -6.69 14.48
CA PRO A 243 -8.79 -8.11 14.34
C PRO A 243 -8.86 -8.55 12.88
N ILE A 244 -7.97 -9.45 12.50
CA ILE A 244 -7.87 -10.03 11.16
C ILE A 244 -7.93 -11.53 11.28
N ASP A 245 -8.88 -12.13 10.57
CA ASP A 245 -8.97 -13.58 10.37
C ASP A 245 -9.62 -13.83 9.01
N ASN A 246 -8.77 -14.01 7.99
CA ASN A 246 -9.24 -14.31 6.65
C ASN A 246 -8.35 -15.31 5.94
N ARG A 247 -8.92 -15.97 4.94
CA ARG A 247 -8.23 -16.97 4.11
C ARG A 247 -8.57 -16.79 2.64
N ASN A 248 -7.55 -16.79 1.80
CA ASN A 248 -7.71 -16.85 0.35
C ASN A 248 -7.21 -18.20 -0.16
N ASN A 249 -8.09 -18.97 -0.81
CA ASN A 249 -7.76 -20.21 -1.48
C ASN A 249 -7.82 -19.98 -2.99
N GLU A 250 -6.75 -20.35 -3.68
CA GLU A 250 -6.61 -20.23 -5.12
C GLU A 250 -6.29 -21.60 -5.69
N PHE A 251 -6.99 -22.00 -6.76
CA PHE A 251 -6.62 -23.16 -7.52
C PHE A 251 -6.68 -22.86 -9.01
N GLY A 252 -5.79 -23.49 -9.76
CA GLY A 252 -5.73 -23.34 -11.21
C GLY A 252 -5.45 -24.66 -11.90
N VAL A 253 -5.98 -24.79 -13.10
CA VAL A 253 -5.68 -25.89 -14.02
C VAL A 253 -5.40 -25.32 -15.40
N GLY A 254 -4.47 -25.91 -16.14
CA GLY A 254 -4.13 -25.46 -17.47
C GLY A 254 -3.69 -26.60 -18.38
N LEU A 255 -4.04 -26.47 -19.64
CA LEU A 255 -3.60 -27.35 -20.71
C LEU A 255 -2.78 -26.51 -21.69
N GLU A 256 -1.58 -26.97 -21.98
CA GLU A 256 -0.67 -26.31 -22.93
C GLU A 256 -0.31 -27.27 -24.05
N TRP A 257 -0.63 -26.85 -25.27
CA TRP A 257 -0.22 -27.53 -26.48
C TRP A 257 0.76 -26.68 -27.26
N GLY A 258 1.89 -27.27 -27.70
CA GLY A 258 2.93 -26.53 -28.36
C GLY A 258 3.74 -27.32 -29.36
N THR A 259 3.99 -26.72 -30.52
CA THR A 259 4.87 -27.26 -31.57
C THR A 259 6.00 -26.25 -31.83
N ASP A 260 6.89 -26.57 -32.74
CA ASP A 260 7.96 -25.63 -33.19
C ASP A 260 7.40 -24.36 -33.85
N GLN A 261 6.17 -24.40 -34.37
CA GLN A 261 5.52 -23.30 -35.09
C GLN A 261 4.64 -22.44 -34.18
N GLY A 262 4.13 -22.98 -33.09
CA GLY A 262 3.24 -22.24 -32.22
C GLY A 262 2.89 -22.96 -30.92
N ARG A 263 2.26 -22.22 -30.02
CA ARG A 263 1.84 -22.69 -28.70
C ARG A 263 0.48 -22.13 -28.37
N VAL A 264 -0.39 -22.94 -27.78
CA VAL A 264 -1.69 -22.54 -27.22
C VAL A 264 -1.77 -23.05 -25.78
N ARG A 265 -2.15 -22.18 -24.87
CA ARG A 265 -2.45 -22.53 -23.48
C ARG A 265 -3.88 -22.11 -23.16
N VAL A 266 -4.64 -23.02 -22.55
CA VAL A 266 -5.96 -22.76 -21.98
C VAL A 266 -5.86 -22.99 -20.48
N ALA A 267 -6.32 -22.07 -19.67
CA ALA A 267 -6.26 -22.16 -18.22
C ALA A 267 -7.56 -21.66 -17.57
N TYR A 268 -7.90 -22.28 -16.46
CA TYR A 268 -8.95 -21.82 -15.55
C TYR A 268 -8.36 -21.67 -14.16
N ASP A 269 -8.59 -20.50 -13.55
CA ASP A 269 -8.16 -20.17 -12.21
C ASP A 269 -9.37 -19.69 -11.40
N ARG A 270 -9.43 -20.11 -10.13
CA ARG A 270 -10.45 -19.66 -9.18
C ARG A 270 -9.81 -19.22 -7.88
N SER A 271 -10.20 -18.03 -7.39
CA SER A 271 -9.84 -17.51 -6.09
C SER A 271 -11.08 -17.37 -5.21
N MET A 272 -10.95 -17.79 -3.94
CA MET A 272 -12.03 -17.76 -2.94
C MET A 272 -11.49 -17.09 -1.68
N PHE A 273 -11.88 -15.83 -1.49
CA PHE A 273 -11.57 -15.09 -0.27
C PHE A 273 -12.69 -15.28 0.74
N ASN A 274 -12.34 -15.78 1.93
CA ASN A 274 -13.24 -15.99 3.05
C ASN A 274 -12.85 -15.06 4.21
N GLN A 275 -13.79 -14.25 4.67
CA GLN A 275 -13.66 -13.38 5.84
C GLN A 275 -14.43 -13.99 7.02
N ASN A 276 -13.70 -14.29 8.12
CA ASN A 276 -14.32 -14.92 9.30
C ASN A 276 -14.91 -13.89 10.26
N ILE A 277 -14.55 -12.60 10.12
CA ILE A 277 -15.04 -11.49 10.94
C ILE A 277 -15.85 -10.56 10.06
N ALA A 278 -17.17 -10.55 10.18
CA ALA A 278 -18.05 -9.73 9.35
C ALA A 278 -18.04 -8.25 9.73
N SER A 279 -17.86 -7.92 11.01
CA SER A 279 -17.84 -6.54 11.52
C SER A 279 -17.09 -6.47 12.84
N VAL A 280 -16.63 -5.27 13.18
CA VAL A 280 -16.03 -4.96 14.48
C VAL A 280 -16.86 -3.89 15.16
N THR A 281 -17.15 -4.08 16.44
CA THR A 281 -17.93 -3.19 17.28
C THR A 281 -17.05 -2.65 18.41
N TRP A 282 -17.21 -1.39 18.77
CA TRP A 282 -16.43 -0.79 19.86
C TRP A 282 -17.25 0.22 20.66
N ASP A 283 -16.92 0.30 21.94
CA ASP A 283 -17.53 1.26 22.85
C ASP A 283 -17.02 2.68 22.64
N ASN A 284 -17.92 3.65 22.73
CA ASN A 284 -17.53 5.05 22.72
C ASN A 284 -16.89 5.43 24.07
N PRO A 285 -15.64 5.94 24.08
CA PRO A 285 -14.96 6.28 25.32
C PRO A 285 -15.58 7.43 26.09
N VAL A 286 -16.43 8.21 25.47
CA VAL A 286 -17.01 9.41 26.08
C VAL A 286 -18.50 9.30 26.35
N ARG A 287 -19.12 8.19 25.95
CA ARG A 287 -20.56 7.94 26.20
C ARG A 287 -20.83 6.47 26.55
N LEU A 288 -21.60 6.24 27.61
CA LEU A 288 -22.13 4.92 27.97
C LEU A 288 -23.49 4.68 27.30
N THR A 289 -24.33 5.73 27.20
CA THR A 289 -25.69 5.63 26.71
C THR A 289 -25.92 6.68 25.63
N ASP A 290 -26.87 6.40 24.72
CA ASP A 290 -27.35 7.39 23.76
C ASP A 290 -28.25 8.44 24.42
N TRP A 291 -28.78 8.14 25.59
CA TRP A 291 -29.61 9.00 26.42
C TRP A 291 -28.93 9.28 27.76
N ASN A 292 -29.16 10.48 28.27
CA ASN A 292 -28.91 10.78 29.66
C ASN A 292 -30.27 10.84 30.41
N ASP A 293 -30.36 10.06 31.47
CA ASP A 293 -31.61 9.80 32.19
C ASP A 293 -32.49 11.06 32.43
N GLY A 294 -33.60 11.14 31.74
CA GLY A 294 -34.66 12.08 32.00
C GLY A 294 -34.42 13.57 31.69
N GLN A 295 -33.29 13.91 31.10
CA GLN A 295 -32.98 15.27 30.72
C GLN A 295 -33.39 15.57 29.26
N PRO A 296 -33.92 16.78 28.97
CA PRO A 296 -34.25 17.16 27.61
C PRO A 296 -32.97 17.22 26.73
N ILE A 297 -33.15 17.01 25.43
CA ILE A 297 -32.08 17.18 24.43
C ILE A 297 -31.47 18.56 24.63
N ASN A 298 -30.25 18.58 25.08
CA ASN A 298 -29.50 19.81 25.28
C ASN A 298 -28.10 19.69 24.67
N ARG A 299 -27.92 20.36 23.55
CA ARG A 299 -26.65 20.45 22.82
C ARG A 299 -25.49 20.97 23.68
N VAL A 300 -25.82 21.72 24.70
CA VAL A 300 -24.89 22.44 25.57
C VAL A 300 -24.31 21.52 26.66
N THR A 301 -25.09 20.58 27.16
CA THR A 301 -24.73 19.82 28.36
C THR A 301 -24.44 18.35 28.10
N ASN A 302 -24.59 17.84 26.91
CA ASN A 302 -24.55 16.41 26.59
C ASN A 302 -25.48 15.52 27.43
N ASN A 303 -26.41 16.15 28.11
CA ASN A 303 -27.35 15.53 29.02
C ASN A 303 -28.68 15.25 28.31
N GLY A 304 -28.64 14.65 27.16
CA GLY A 304 -29.81 14.32 26.39
C GLY A 304 -29.46 13.25 25.38
N PRO A 305 -30.44 12.81 24.59
CA PRO A 305 -30.12 11.96 23.46
C PRO A 305 -29.11 12.68 22.58
N TRP A 306 -28.21 11.92 22.01
CA TRP A 306 -27.31 12.45 21.03
C TRP A 306 -28.11 13.06 19.86
N ASP A 307 -27.81 14.32 19.52
CA ASP A 307 -28.51 15.04 18.46
C ASP A 307 -27.71 14.92 17.16
N PRO A 308 -28.17 14.13 16.18
CA PRO A 308 -27.47 13.93 14.92
C PRO A 308 -27.38 15.21 14.07
N SER A 309 -28.20 16.21 14.31
CA SER A 309 -28.13 17.51 13.61
C SER A 309 -26.98 18.39 14.10
N ALA A 310 -26.38 18.04 15.23
CA ALA A 310 -25.27 18.77 15.83
C ALA A 310 -23.93 18.12 15.54
N TYR A 311 -23.43 18.27 14.35
CA TYR A 311 -22.10 17.76 13.94
C TYR A 311 -20.96 18.15 14.87
N SER A 312 -21.09 19.30 15.55
CA SER A 312 -20.10 19.79 16.50
C SER A 312 -20.24 19.21 17.90
N ASN A 313 -21.22 18.38 18.16
CA ASN A 313 -21.48 17.83 19.48
C ASN A 313 -20.49 16.74 19.89
N GLY A 314 -19.70 16.26 18.96
CA GLY A 314 -18.45 15.55 19.14
C GLY A 314 -18.49 14.19 19.81
N ASN A 315 -19.63 13.77 20.33
CA ASN A 315 -19.72 12.64 21.23
C ASN A 315 -20.17 11.35 20.58
N GLY A 316 -20.90 11.45 19.50
CA GLY A 316 -21.46 10.31 18.80
C GLY A 316 -22.38 9.43 19.67
N PRO A 317 -22.81 8.29 19.18
CA PRO A 317 -23.58 7.30 19.92
C PRO A 317 -22.71 6.49 20.90
N ALA A 318 -23.36 5.65 21.72
CA ALA A 318 -22.68 4.86 22.73
C ALA A 318 -21.76 3.77 22.17
N VAL A 319 -22.05 3.27 20.97
CA VAL A 319 -21.36 2.14 20.35
C VAL A 319 -21.16 2.40 18.86
N GLY A 320 -20.00 2.08 18.34
CA GLY A 320 -19.68 2.10 16.91
C GLY A 320 -19.54 0.71 16.32
N ARG A 321 -19.78 0.60 15.00
CA ARG A 321 -19.56 -0.63 14.26
C ARG A 321 -19.06 -0.34 12.84
N ILE A 322 -18.09 -1.14 12.38
CA ILE A 322 -17.60 -1.11 11.00
C ILE A 322 -17.64 -2.50 10.39
N ALA A 323 -18.01 -2.60 9.10
CA ALA A 323 -17.89 -3.81 8.32
C ALA A 323 -16.44 -4.08 7.96
N THR A 324 -16.04 -5.33 7.93
CA THR A 324 -14.79 -5.78 7.33
C THR A 324 -14.98 -6.08 5.83
N PRO A 325 -13.90 -6.23 5.06
CA PRO A 325 -14.01 -6.62 3.65
C PRO A 325 -14.82 -7.92 3.49
N PRO A 326 -15.83 -7.96 2.60
CA PRO A 326 -16.69 -9.12 2.45
C PRO A 326 -16.00 -10.29 1.77
N SER A 327 -16.47 -11.51 2.03
CA SER A 327 -16.07 -12.72 1.31
C SER A 327 -16.44 -12.58 -0.17
N ASN A 328 -15.58 -13.12 -1.04
CA ASN A 328 -15.81 -13.03 -2.49
C ASN A 328 -15.15 -14.17 -3.23
N THR A 329 -15.57 -14.35 -4.48
CA THR A 329 -14.98 -15.31 -5.43
C THR A 329 -14.57 -14.60 -6.70
N LEU A 330 -13.54 -15.11 -7.37
CA LEU A 330 -13.08 -14.69 -8.68
C LEU A 330 -12.81 -15.94 -9.53
N ASP A 331 -13.46 -16.03 -10.67
CA ASP A 331 -13.21 -17.03 -11.70
C ASP A 331 -12.53 -16.37 -12.90
N VAL A 332 -11.47 -16.98 -13.43
CA VAL A 332 -10.72 -16.48 -14.58
C VAL A 332 -10.49 -17.60 -15.58
N PHE A 333 -10.92 -17.39 -16.81
CA PHE A 333 -10.63 -18.26 -17.94
C PHE A 333 -9.67 -17.54 -18.89
N THR A 334 -8.51 -18.15 -19.18
CA THR A 334 -7.44 -17.54 -19.98
C THR A 334 -7.08 -18.43 -21.17
N VAL A 335 -7.00 -17.82 -22.34
CA VAL A 335 -6.41 -18.42 -23.54
C VAL A 335 -5.21 -17.58 -23.97
N THR A 336 -4.07 -18.22 -24.13
CA THR A 336 -2.85 -17.60 -24.65
C THR A 336 -2.39 -18.38 -25.88
N ALA A 337 -2.09 -17.67 -26.97
CA ALA A 337 -1.60 -18.25 -28.20
C ALA A 337 -0.34 -17.50 -28.66
N ALA A 338 0.63 -18.23 -29.16
CA ALA A 338 1.82 -17.69 -29.81
C ALA A 338 2.07 -18.46 -31.11
N ALA A 339 2.39 -17.73 -32.19
CA ALA A 339 2.65 -18.33 -33.48
C ALA A 339 3.84 -17.65 -34.17
N LYS A 340 4.71 -18.43 -34.76
CA LYS A 340 5.74 -17.98 -35.71
C LYS A 340 5.10 -17.85 -37.08
N MET A 341 5.39 -16.77 -37.76
CA MET A 341 4.86 -16.46 -39.09
C MET A 341 5.99 -16.17 -40.09
N PRO A 342 5.74 -16.20 -41.38
CA PRO A 342 6.69 -15.83 -42.41
C PRO A 342 7.32 -14.46 -42.18
N ALA A 343 8.43 -14.16 -42.86
CA ALA A 343 9.18 -12.90 -42.76
C ALA A 343 9.68 -12.54 -41.36
N HIS A 344 10.17 -13.56 -40.62
CA HIS A 344 10.63 -13.41 -39.23
C HIS A 344 9.60 -12.71 -38.32
N SER A 345 8.34 -13.03 -38.54
CA SER A 345 7.24 -12.46 -37.76
C SER A 345 6.78 -13.39 -36.64
N ALA A 346 6.24 -12.82 -35.59
CA ALA A 346 5.63 -13.56 -34.47
C ALA A 346 4.38 -12.82 -33.99
N LEU A 347 3.35 -13.60 -33.69
CA LEU A 347 2.11 -13.13 -33.08
C LEU A 347 1.95 -13.78 -31.71
N ASN A 348 1.68 -12.96 -30.69
CA ASN A 348 1.28 -13.41 -29.36
C ASN A 348 -0.08 -12.78 -29.04
N ALA A 349 -1.02 -13.59 -28.61
CA ALA A 349 -2.35 -13.18 -28.23
C ALA A 349 -2.71 -13.77 -26.86
N THR A 350 -3.35 -12.97 -26.02
CA THR A 350 -3.94 -13.46 -24.74
C THR A 350 -5.35 -12.89 -24.63
N MET A 351 -6.29 -13.75 -24.24
CA MET A 351 -7.64 -13.36 -23.86
C MET A 351 -7.95 -13.93 -22.49
N ALA A 352 -8.34 -13.09 -21.55
CA ALA A 352 -8.80 -13.49 -20.24
C ALA A 352 -10.22 -12.96 -20.01
N LEU A 353 -11.10 -13.87 -19.61
CA LEU A 353 -12.47 -13.59 -19.18
C LEU A 353 -12.56 -13.85 -17.70
N SER A 354 -13.01 -12.89 -16.92
CA SER A 354 -13.14 -13.07 -15.49
C SER A 354 -14.48 -12.56 -14.96
N SER A 355 -14.96 -13.22 -13.90
CA SER A 355 -16.16 -12.84 -13.17
C SER A 355 -15.88 -12.91 -11.68
N SER A 356 -16.09 -11.82 -10.98
CA SER A 356 -16.02 -11.76 -9.51
C SER A 356 -17.42 -11.57 -8.93
N ALA A 357 -17.69 -12.23 -7.79
CA ALA A 357 -18.98 -12.16 -7.12
C ALA A 357 -18.80 -12.01 -5.61
N GLN A 358 -19.68 -11.22 -4.99
CA GLN A 358 -19.77 -11.01 -3.55
C GLN A 358 -21.26 -10.97 -3.17
N ASN A 359 -21.62 -11.73 -2.14
CA ASN A 359 -23.01 -11.82 -1.71
C ASN A 359 -23.17 -11.96 -0.19
N ASP A 360 -22.24 -11.42 0.57
CA ASP A 360 -22.35 -11.35 2.02
C ASP A 360 -23.54 -10.48 2.46
N VAL A 361 -24.07 -10.79 3.63
CA VAL A 361 -25.19 -10.06 4.21
C VAL A 361 -24.77 -8.60 4.51
N LEU A 362 -25.56 -7.67 4.01
CA LEU A 362 -25.41 -6.25 4.36
C LEU A 362 -25.73 -6.05 5.84
N ILE A 363 -24.92 -5.30 6.53
CA ILE A 363 -25.15 -4.93 7.91
C ILE A 363 -25.91 -3.59 7.99
N PRO A 364 -26.83 -3.40 8.98
CA PRO A 364 -27.52 -2.14 9.17
C PRO A 364 -26.57 -0.95 9.33
N TRP A 365 -26.97 0.22 8.88
CA TRP A 365 -26.19 1.45 8.93
C TRP A 365 -25.73 1.84 10.35
N THR A 366 -26.50 1.45 11.38
CA THR A 366 -26.17 1.66 12.79
C THR A 366 -26.79 0.57 13.65
N ILE A 367 -26.19 0.33 14.81
CA ILE A 367 -26.74 -0.55 15.88
C ILE A 367 -27.29 0.25 17.05
N ASN A 368 -27.19 1.58 17.00
CA ASN A 368 -27.60 2.43 18.09
C ASN A 368 -29.13 2.60 18.10
N PRO A 369 -29.83 2.23 19.19
CA PRO A 369 -31.32 2.18 19.19
C PRO A 369 -31.96 3.53 19.00
N VAL A 370 -31.29 4.59 19.45
CA VAL A 370 -31.85 5.97 19.34
C VAL A 370 -31.87 6.43 17.88
N ILE A 371 -30.84 6.15 17.11
CA ILE A 371 -30.75 6.48 15.67
C ILE A 371 -31.63 5.54 14.87
N ALA A 372 -31.63 4.27 15.23
CA ALA A 372 -32.41 3.24 14.55
C ALA A 372 -33.94 3.39 14.77
N ASN A 373 -34.39 4.11 15.82
CA ASN A 373 -35.78 4.30 16.11
C ASN A 373 -36.38 5.50 15.38
N ALA A 374 -37.11 5.21 14.31
CA ALA A 374 -37.77 6.21 13.47
C ALA A 374 -38.72 7.17 14.23
N ALA A 375 -39.33 6.75 15.37
CA ALA A 375 -40.18 7.58 16.17
C ALA A 375 -39.45 8.72 16.90
N THR A 376 -38.14 8.53 17.15
CA THR A 376 -37.31 9.52 17.84
C THR A 376 -36.77 10.59 16.90
N TYR A 377 -36.60 10.25 15.61
CA TYR A 377 -36.10 11.17 14.59
C TYR A 377 -37.08 11.26 13.43
N ALA A 378 -37.97 12.25 13.50
CA ALA A 378 -38.96 12.52 12.44
C ALA A 378 -38.31 12.79 11.06
N TYR A 379 -37.06 13.18 11.02
CA TYR A 379 -36.34 13.48 9.78
C TYR A 379 -35.79 12.26 9.03
N PHE A 380 -35.66 11.09 9.68
CA PHE A 380 -34.99 9.90 9.12
C PHE A 380 -35.79 8.61 9.37
N PRO A 381 -37.06 8.54 8.88
CA PRO A 381 -37.81 7.30 9.01
C PRO A 381 -37.12 6.18 8.24
N GLY A 382 -36.98 5.02 8.86
CA GLY A 382 -36.43 3.83 8.16
C GLY A 382 -34.94 3.58 8.27
N LEU A 383 -34.17 4.31 9.07
CA LEU A 383 -32.73 4.10 9.25
C LEU A 383 -32.34 2.67 9.71
N ALA A 384 -33.23 1.98 10.41
CA ALA A 384 -32.99 0.63 10.89
C ALA A 384 -33.14 -0.45 9.81
N GLN A 385 -33.77 -0.13 8.70
CA GLN A 385 -34.10 -1.11 7.66
C GLN A 385 -33.23 -0.93 6.43
N LEU A 386 -32.57 -1.99 6.05
CA LEU A 386 -31.87 -2.04 4.77
C LEU A 386 -32.87 -2.38 3.64
N PRO A 387 -32.72 -1.81 2.45
CA PRO A 387 -33.64 -2.04 1.32
C PRO A 387 -33.55 -3.49 0.80
N ARG A 388 -32.46 -4.18 1.13
CA ARG A 388 -32.21 -5.57 0.72
C ARG A 388 -31.18 -6.25 1.63
N SER A 389 -31.17 -7.58 1.63
CA SER A 389 -30.28 -8.36 2.51
C SER A 389 -28.83 -8.48 2.01
N THR A 390 -28.61 -8.37 0.71
CA THR A 390 -27.28 -8.52 0.09
C THR A 390 -27.15 -7.57 -1.10
N ALA A 391 -25.91 -7.20 -1.45
CA ALA A 391 -25.63 -6.35 -2.61
C ALA A 391 -25.79 -7.13 -3.94
N GLN A 392 -25.65 -8.45 -3.93
CA GLN A 392 -25.56 -9.27 -5.16
C GLN A 392 -24.51 -8.71 -6.13
N ALA A 393 -23.40 -8.27 -5.57
CA ALA A 393 -22.36 -7.61 -6.34
C ALA A 393 -21.67 -8.62 -7.27
N LYS A 394 -21.60 -8.24 -8.54
CA LYS A 394 -20.94 -9.03 -9.58
C LYS A 394 -20.22 -8.10 -10.54
N MET A 395 -19.00 -8.47 -10.94
CA MET A 395 -18.21 -7.70 -11.87
C MET A 395 -17.59 -8.63 -12.91
N ASP A 396 -17.93 -8.42 -14.18
CA ASP A 396 -17.34 -9.12 -15.31
C ASP A 396 -16.19 -8.29 -15.90
N ARG A 397 -15.12 -8.98 -16.34
CA ARG A 397 -13.97 -8.33 -16.97
C ARG A 397 -13.51 -9.11 -18.19
N ILE A 398 -13.07 -8.37 -19.19
CA ILE A 398 -12.41 -8.88 -20.39
C ILE A 398 -11.05 -8.21 -20.50
N LEU A 399 -10.00 -9.00 -20.70
CA LEU A 399 -8.68 -8.54 -21.10
C LEU A 399 -8.31 -9.23 -22.39
N ALA A 400 -8.01 -8.49 -23.44
CA ALA A 400 -7.44 -9.03 -24.66
C ALA A 400 -6.14 -8.27 -24.99
N THR A 401 -5.07 -8.99 -25.28
CA THR A 401 -3.81 -8.42 -25.74
C THR A 401 -3.36 -9.09 -27.04
N LEU A 402 -2.87 -8.28 -27.96
CA LEU A 402 -2.29 -8.73 -29.21
C LEU A 402 -0.93 -8.07 -29.37
N ASN A 403 0.12 -8.86 -29.58
CA ASN A 403 1.47 -8.37 -29.80
C ASN A 403 2.02 -9.01 -31.07
N PHE A 404 2.20 -8.18 -32.08
CA PHE A 404 2.77 -8.55 -33.37
C PHE A 404 4.16 -7.96 -33.50
N THR A 405 5.13 -8.78 -33.89
CA THR A 405 6.49 -8.36 -34.19
C THR A 405 6.89 -8.89 -35.54
N THR A 406 7.61 -8.06 -36.33
CA THR A 406 8.14 -8.49 -37.63
C THR A 406 9.51 -7.85 -37.89
N ARG A 407 10.36 -8.56 -38.64
CA ARG A 407 11.64 -8.07 -39.14
C ARG A 407 11.70 -8.27 -40.66
N PRO A 408 11.07 -7.37 -41.43
CA PRO A 408 11.04 -7.52 -42.87
C PRO A 408 12.43 -7.41 -43.50
N ALA A 409 13.36 -6.74 -42.84
CA ALA A 409 14.79 -6.68 -43.20
C ALA A 409 15.67 -6.72 -41.94
N GLY A 410 16.93 -7.12 -42.05
CA GLY A 410 17.84 -7.23 -40.91
C GLY A 410 18.04 -5.93 -40.13
N TRP A 411 17.91 -4.79 -40.81
CA TRP A 411 18.13 -3.46 -40.21
C TRP A 411 16.84 -2.81 -39.69
N VAL A 412 15.62 -3.35 -39.96
CA VAL A 412 14.35 -2.80 -39.52
C VAL A 412 13.49 -3.85 -38.85
N GLY A 413 12.90 -3.48 -37.72
CA GLY A 413 11.91 -4.26 -37.01
C GLY A 413 10.69 -3.38 -36.68
N LEU A 414 9.49 -3.97 -36.72
CA LEU A 414 8.25 -3.32 -36.35
C LEU A 414 7.60 -4.13 -35.23
N THR A 415 7.01 -3.43 -34.26
CA THR A 415 6.23 -4.03 -33.17
C THR A 415 4.93 -3.27 -33.04
N ALA A 416 3.80 -3.98 -33.09
CA ALA A 416 2.49 -3.43 -32.79
C ALA A 416 1.91 -4.16 -31.59
N ARG A 417 1.43 -3.42 -30.59
CA ARG A 417 0.80 -3.94 -29.37
C ARG A 417 -0.56 -3.31 -29.22
N TYR A 418 -1.57 -4.15 -29.12
CA TYR A 418 -2.92 -3.74 -28.82
C TYR A 418 -3.37 -4.39 -27.52
N ARG A 419 -4.02 -3.60 -26.66
CA ARG A 419 -4.65 -4.08 -25.42
C ARG A 419 -6.05 -3.51 -25.32
N TYR A 420 -7.00 -4.39 -25.11
CA TYR A 420 -8.38 -4.10 -24.79
C TYR A 420 -8.68 -4.55 -23.38
N THR A 421 -9.33 -3.69 -22.58
CA THR A 421 -9.85 -4.02 -21.26
C THR A 421 -11.29 -3.56 -21.16
N ASP A 422 -12.17 -4.39 -20.62
CA ASP A 422 -13.55 -4.04 -20.34
C ASP A 422 -13.89 -4.54 -18.94
N ARG A 423 -14.45 -3.68 -18.12
CA ARG A 423 -14.95 -3.98 -16.78
C ARG A 423 -16.39 -3.53 -16.71
N LYS A 424 -17.30 -4.47 -16.47
CA LYS A 424 -18.73 -4.22 -16.33
C LYS A 424 -19.18 -4.59 -14.93
N ASP A 425 -19.65 -3.60 -14.22
CA ASP A 425 -20.37 -3.79 -12.97
C ASP A 425 -21.77 -4.31 -13.30
N ARG A 426 -22.07 -5.50 -12.77
CA ARG A 426 -23.36 -6.20 -12.93
C ARG A 426 -24.20 -6.15 -11.66
N MET A 427 -23.74 -5.43 -10.65
CA MET A 427 -24.53 -5.25 -9.43
C MET A 427 -25.85 -4.54 -9.78
N PRO A 428 -26.99 -5.09 -9.35
CA PRO A 428 -28.25 -4.38 -9.51
C PRO A 428 -28.24 -3.06 -8.73
N GLN A 429 -28.44 -1.96 -9.42
CA GLN A 429 -28.50 -0.66 -8.77
C GLN A 429 -29.72 -0.58 -7.85
N PHE A 430 -29.55 -0.01 -6.67
CA PHE A 430 -30.62 0.16 -5.70
C PHE A 430 -30.40 1.42 -4.87
N ASP A 431 -31.53 1.92 -4.36
CA ASP A 431 -31.54 3.00 -3.38
C ASP A 431 -31.28 2.41 -1.99
N GLY A 432 -30.21 2.84 -1.34
CA GLY A 432 -29.84 2.50 0.03
C GLY A 432 -30.71 3.21 1.09
N GLY A 433 -31.59 4.12 0.65
CA GLY A 433 -32.44 4.94 1.51
C GLY A 433 -31.65 5.99 2.29
N ASN A 434 -32.12 6.28 3.49
CA ASN A 434 -31.38 7.11 4.43
C ASN A 434 -30.17 6.35 4.97
N THR A 435 -29.05 7.01 5.14
CA THR A 435 -27.80 6.41 5.62
C THR A 435 -27.36 7.00 6.96
N VAL A 436 -26.43 6.33 7.63
CA VAL A 436 -25.75 6.86 8.82
C VAL A 436 -24.26 6.79 8.59
N ARG A 437 -23.59 7.93 8.56
CA ARG A 437 -22.15 8.05 8.40
C ARG A 437 -21.48 8.11 9.76
N PHE A 438 -20.35 7.41 9.90
CA PHE A 438 -19.54 7.38 11.13
C PHE A 438 -20.35 7.03 12.39
N ASP A 439 -21.28 6.06 12.28
CA ASP A 439 -22.21 5.63 13.32
C ASP A 439 -23.02 6.76 13.99
N GLY A 440 -22.88 7.97 13.51
CA GLY A 440 -23.38 9.11 14.25
C GLY A 440 -24.05 10.18 13.41
N VAL A 441 -23.96 10.17 12.09
CA VAL A 441 -24.46 11.26 11.25
C VAL A 441 -25.50 10.70 10.30
N PRO A 442 -26.81 10.81 10.62
CA PRO A 442 -27.86 10.47 9.69
C PRO A 442 -27.85 11.39 8.48
N GLU A 443 -27.96 10.83 7.31
CA GLU A 443 -28.05 11.57 6.05
C GLU A 443 -29.32 11.15 5.29
N PRO A 444 -30.14 12.13 4.84
CA PRO A 444 -31.33 11.82 4.09
C PRO A 444 -30.97 11.22 2.71
N GLY A 445 -31.76 10.20 2.31
CA GLY A 445 -31.69 9.65 0.98
C GLY A 445 -32.35 10.51 -0.09
N PRO A 446 -32.40 10.04 -1.35
CA PRO A 446 -31.97 8.72 -1.78
C PRO A 446 -30.45 8.56 -1.84
N TYR A 447 -29.93 7.39 -1.48
CA TYR A 447 -28.54 6.99 -1.64
C TYR A 447 -28.47 5.90 -2.71
N MET A 448 -28.34 6.33 -3.96
CA MET A 448 -28.26 5.39 -5.09
C MET A 448 -26.86 4.81 -5.19
N THR A 449 -26.78 3.49 -5.33
CA THR A 449 -25.51 2.82 -5.66
C THR A 449 -25.11 3.15 -7.09
N GLU A 450 -23.80 3.28 -7.34
CA GLU A 450 -23.25 3.62 -8.64
C GLU A 450 -22.56 2.42 -9.31
N ALA A 451 -22.70 2.31 -10.63
CA ALA A 451 -22.00 1.30 -11.41
C ALA A 451 -20.59 1.77 -11.79
N PHE A 452 -19.57 0.95 -11.49
CA PHE A 452 -18.16 1.24 -11.79
C PHE A 452 -17.70 0.55 -13.08
N ASN A 453 -18.18 1.02 -14.22
CA ASN A 453 -17.79 0.52 -15.54
C ASN A 453 -16.50 1.20 -16.02
N ALA A 454 -15.69 0.45 -16.74
CA ALA A 454 -14.49 1.00 -17.38
C ALA A 454 -14.12 0.22 -18.64
N THR A 455 -13.86 0.93 -19.74
CA THR A 455 -13.33 0.36 -20.99
C THR A 455 -12.01 1.04 -21.33
N GLY A 456 -11.03 0.27 -21.77
CA GLY A 456 -9.72 0.77 -22.16
C GLY A 456 -9.24 0.17 -23.48
N ASN A 457 -8.70 1.02 -24.36
CA ASN A 457 -8.10 0.65 -25.64
C ASN A 457 -6.71 1.26 -25.72
N THR A 458 -5.67 0.43 -25.77
CA THR A 458 -4.29 0.91 -25.91
C THR A 458 -3.68 0.33 -27.16
N LEU A 459 -3.20 1.20 -28.05
CA LEU A 459 -2.42 0.82 -29.24
C LEU A 459 -1.05 1.46 -29.15
N ASN A 460 0.00 0.65 -29.30
CA ASN A 460 1.37 1.11 -29.41
C ASN A 460 2.03 0.52 -30.66
N ILE A 461 2.71 1.38 -31.43
CA ILE A 461 3.47 0.99 -32.63
C ILE A 461 4.90 1.50 -32.46
N ASP A 462 5.86 0.62 -32.62
CA ASP A 462 7.29 0.91 -32.54
C ASP A 462 8.00 0.46 -33.78
N ALA A 463 8.81 1.33 -34.37
CA ALA A 463 9.78 1.00 -35.40
C ALA A 463 11.19 1.01 -34.80
N THR A 464 11.93 -0.06 -35.01
CA THR A 464 13.30 -0.22 -34.54
C THR A 464 14.24 -0.30 -35.74
N PHE A 465 15.20 0.60 -35.83
CA PHE A 465 16.23 0.66 -36.85
C PHE A 465 17.57 0.23 -36.26
N ARG A 466 18.30 -0.59 -36.99
CA ARG A 466 19.65 -1.07 -36.63
C ARG A 466 20.65 -0.58 -37.66
N PRO A 467 21.12 0.69 -37.55
CA PRO A 467 22.08 1.24 -38.50
C PRO A 467 23.46 0.54 -38.44
N MET A 468 23.77 -0.04 -37.29
CA MET A 468 25.00 -0.80 -37.04
C MET A 468 24.68 -2.07 -36.23
N ALA A 469 25.54 -3.04 -36.25
CA ALA A 469 25.35 -4.33 -35.57
C ALA A 469 25.03 -4.21 -34.08
N TYR A 470 25.54 -3.15 -33.45
CA TYR A 470 25.45 -2.95 -32.00
C TYR A 470 24.53 -1.81 -31.57
N THR A 471 23.93 -1.07 -32.51
CA THR A 471 23.10 0.10 -32.18
C THR A 471 21.70 -0.07 -32.73
N SER A 472 20.71 0.15 -31.88
CA SER A 472 19.32 0.25 -32.27
C SER A 472 18.73 1.62 -31.92
N LEU A 473 18.04 2.20 -32.86
CA LEU A 473 17.22 3.40 -32.71
C LEU A 473 15.76 2.97 -32.75
N LYS A 474 15.00 3.34 -31.79
CA LYS A 474 13.58 3.02 -31.72
C LYS A 474 12.75 4.30 -31.67
N VAL A 475 11.76 4.40 -32.54
CA VAL A 475 10.76 5.46 -32.52
C VAL A 475 9.38 4.80 -32.38
N GLY A 476 8.55 5.33 -31.52
CA GLY A 476 7.24 4.77 -31.27
C GLY A 476 6.19 5.85 -31.02
N MET A 477 4.95 5.46 -31.28
CA MET A 477 3.77 6.23 -30.93
C MET A 477 2.76 5.33 -30.22
N GLY A 478 1.93 5.93 -29.38
CA GLY A 478 0.90 5.20 -28.66
C GLY A 478 -0.33 6.06 -28.42
N VAL A 479 -1.47 5.39 -28.35
CA VAL A 479 -2.75 5.99 -27.93
C VAL A 479 -3.35 5.06 -26.87
N ASP A 480 -3.74 5.64 -25.74
CA ASP A 480 -4.46 4.94 -24.67
C ASP A 480 -5.77 5.69 -24.38
N LYS A 481 -6.88 5.12 -24.84
CA LYS A 481 -8.22 5.66 -24.66
C LYS A 481 -8.91 4.90 -23.52
N ARG A 482 -9.48 5.64 -22.57
CA ARG A 482 -10.19 5.10 -21.40
C ARG A 482 -11.53 5.77 -21.25
N GLU A 483 -12.56 4.96 -21.08
CA GLU A 483 -13.91 5.39 -20.76
C GLU A 483 -14.26 4.86 -19.36
N ARG A 484 -14.83 5.70 -18.49
CA ARG A 484 -15.15 5.33 -17.10
C ARG A 484 -16.46 5.97 -16.67
N SER A 485 -17.35 5.19 -16.04
CA SER A 485 -18.47 5.76 -15.31
C SER A 485 -17.98 6.39 -13.99
N ALA A 486 -18.68 7.11 -13.27
CA ALA A 486 -18.36 7.65 -11.94
C ALA A 486 -17.00 8.38 -11.85
N ARG A 487 -16.60 9.09 -12.92
CA ARG A 487 -15.40 9.95 -12.97
C ARG A 487 -15.76 11.27 -13.63
N ALA A 488 -14.98 12.32 -13.30
CA ALA A 488 -15.23 13.66 -13.84
C ALA A 488 -15.08 13.72 -15.34
N PHE A 489 -14.02 13.15 -15.90
CA PHE A 489 -13.93 12.91 -17.33
C PHE A 489 -14.43 11.51 -17.65
N GLN A 490 -15.50 11.44 -18.45
CA GLN A 490 -16.04 10.16 -18.89
C GLN A 490 -15.07 9.47 -19.86
N GLU A 491 -14.38 10.24 -20.68
CA GLU A 491 -13.38 9.75 -21.61
C GLU A 491 -12.04 10.50 -21.43
N LEU A 492 -10.94 9.74 -21.37
CA LEU A 492 -9.57 10.24 -21.37
C LEU A 492 -8.77 9.59 -22.48
N THR A 493 -7.99 10.39 -23.20
CA THR A 493 -7.06 9.91 -24.22
C THR A 493 -5.64 10.37 -23.91
N ASP A 494 -4.72 9.44 -23.69
CA ASP A 494 -3.28 9.67 -23.59
C ASP A 494 -2.63 9.37 -24.96
N ALA A 495 -2.16 10.41 -25.67
CA ALA A 495 -1.37 10.26 -26.88
C ALA A 495 0.12 10.39 -26.56
N SER A 496 0.93 9.43 -26.98
CA SER A 496 2.37 9.37 -26.69
C SER A 496 3.25 9.30 -27.93
N VAL A 497 4.40 9.97 -27.86
CA VAL A 497 5.51 9.82 -28.81
C VAL A 497 6.77 9.53 -28.01
N ARG A 498 7.56 8.55 -28.46
CA ARG A 498 8.78 8.14 -27.78
C ARG A 498 9.90 7.84 -28.75
N ALA A 499 11.13 8.13 -28.32
CA ALA A 499 12.33 7.73 -29.03
C ALA A 499 13.35 7.16 -28.04
N SER A 500 14.10 6.17 -28.46
CA SER A 500 15.19 5.62 -27.68
C SER A 500 16.36 5.16 -28.55
N VAL A 501 17.55 5.24 -27.96
CA VAL A 501 18.78 4.67 -28.51
C VAL A 501 19.28 3.62 -27.52
N ASP A 502 19.67 2.48 -28.03
CA ASP A 502 20.32 1.41 -27.28
C ASP A 502 21.55 0.95 -28.07
N THR A 503 22.71 1.17 -27.51
CA THR A 503 23.96 0.72 -28.13
C THR A 503 24.71 -0.20 -27.14
N VAL A 504 24.90 -1.43 -27.55
CA VAL A 504 25.73 -2.42 -26.87
C VAL A 504 27.06 -2.52 -27.66
N GLY A 505 27.58 -1.36 -27.97
CA GLY A 505 28.49 -1.10 -29.08
C GLY A 505 29.81 -1.83 -29.10
N ASN A 506 30.34 -2.08 -27.97
CA ASN A 506 31.51 -2.96 -27.79
C ASN A 506 31.41 -3.55 -26.37
N GLN A 507 32.29 -4.47 -26.06
CA GLN A 507 32.32 -5.04 -24.70
C GLN A 507 32.66 -4.01 -23.60
N TYR A 508 33.02 -2.78 -23.95
CA TYR A 508 33.50 -1.77 -23.02
C TYR A 508 32.45 -0.70 -22.66
N ILE A 509 31.54 -0.35 -23.56
CA ILE A 509 30.59 0.74 -23.37
C ILE A 509 29.19 0.35 -23.84
N GLN A 510 28.22 0.48 -22.95
CA GLN A 510 26.79 0.37 -23.26
C GLN A 510 26.13 1.70 -22.95
N LEU A 511 25.32 2.18 -23.91
CA LEU A 511 24.55 3.41 -23.76
C LEU A 511 23.08 3.11 -24.04
N ARG A 512 22.20 3.52 -23.15
CA ARG A 512 20.75 3.52 -23.37
C ARG A 512 20.19 4.90 -23.05
N GLY A 513 19.55 5.53 -24.03
CA GLY A 513 18.87 6.80 -23.85
C GLY A 513 17.41 6.69 -24.29
N SER A 514 16.51 7.40 -23.63
CA SER A 514 15.10 7.46 -24.03
C SER A 514 14.48 8.82 -23.69
N ILE A 515 13.55 9.26 -24.56
CA ILE A 515 12.68 10.41 -24.34
C ILE A 515 11.24 10.01 -24.68
N GLU A 516 10.30 10.56 -23.94
CA GLU A 516 8.87 10.32 -24.14
C GLU A 516 8.09 11.59 -23.80
N ARG A 517 7.12 11.93 -24.66
CA ARG A 517 6.08 12.92 -24.36
C ARG A 517 4.72 12.27 -24.45
N ILE A 518 3.87 12.52 -23.45
CA ILE A 518 2.48 12.07 -23.41
C ILE A 518 1.61 13.29 -23.16
N ARG A 519 0.57 13.45 -24.00
CA ARG A 519 -0.48 14.43 -23.80
C ARG A 519 -1.79 13.72 -23.46
N ARG A 520 -2.39 14.09 -22.34
CA ARG A 520 -3.71 13.64 -21.92
C ARG A 520 -4.73 14.71 -22.24
N THR A 521 -5.80 14.31 -22.91
CA THR A 521 -6.99 15.12 -23.16
C THR A 521 -8.23 14.40 -22.65
N GLY A 522 -9.21 15.16 -22.16
CA GLY A 522 -10.45 14.66 -21.61
C GLY A 522 -11.68 15.14 -22.40
N MET A 523 -12.73 14.34 -22.39
CA MET A 523 -14.03 14.70 -22.96
C MET A 523 -15.17 14.36 -21.97
N GLY A 524 -16.23 15.17 -21.99
CA GLY A 524 -17.42 14.93 -21.18
C GLY A 524 -17.16 15.18 -19.69
N PHE A 525 -16.59 16.34 -19.34
CA PHE A 525 -16.31 16.70 -17.95
C PHE A 525 -17.61 16.92 -17.18
N ASN A 526 -17.72 16.21 -16.02
CA ASN A 526 -18.80 16.36 -15.05
C ASN A 526 -18.21 16.72 -13.70
N GLU A 527 -18.38 17.95 -13.28
CA GLU A 527 -17.86 18.47 -12.01
C GLU A 527 -18.50 17.81 -10.79
N GLU A 528 -19.81 17.53 -10.84
CA GLU A 528 -20.53 16.91 -9.72
C GLU A 528 -20.02 15.49 -9.38
N ALA A 529 -19.47 14.79 -10.35
CA ALA A 529 -18.85 13.46 -10.12
C ALA A 529 -17.61 13.52 -9.22
N ILE A 530 -16.97 14.69 -9.06
CA ILE A 530 -15.83 14.86 -8.16
C ILE A 530 -16.28 15.37 -6.79
N VAL A 531 -17.04 16.43 -6.82
CA VAL A 531 -17.25 17.25 -5.63
C VAL A 531 -18.60 17.00 -4.96
N GLY A 532 -19.50 16.32 -5.65
CA GLY A 532 -20.88 16.13 -5.21
C GLY A 532 -21.63 17.46 -4.99
N PRO A 533 -22.88 17.43 -4.58
CA PRO A 533 -23.60 18.63 -4.22
C PRO A 533 -22.93 19.37 -3.06
N GLY A 534 -22.44 20.58 -3.28
CA GLY A 534 -21.79 21.41 -2.26
C GLY A 534 -20.29 21.19 -2.07
N GLY A 535 -19.62 20.41 -2.93
CA GLY A 535 -18.18 20.31 -2.95
C GLY A 535 -17.47 21.54 -3.56
N GLN A 536 -16.14 21.56 -3.53
CA GLN A 536 -15.33 22.63 -4.11
C GLN A 536 -15.37 22.58 -5.64
N GLU A 537 -15.94 23.59 -6.24
CA GLU A 537 -15.93 23.77 -7.69
C GLU A 537 -14.49 23.90 -8.23
N ARG A 538 -14.28 23.55 -9.49
CA ARG A 538 -12.98 23.59 -10.19
C ARG A 538 -11.93 22.59 -9.68
N SER A 539 -12.30 21.65 -8.81
CA SER A 539 -11.38 20.59 -8.41
C SER A 539 -11.07 19.65 -9.57
N ARG A 540 -9.82 19.22 -9.67
CA ARG A 540 -9.35 18.22 -10.64
C ARG A 540 -8.58 17.14 -9.91
N MET A 541 -8.95 15.90 -10.13
CA MET A 541 -8.20 14.76 -9.62
C MET A 541 -7.00 14.48 -10.53
N PHE A 542 -5.82 14.24 -9.95
CA PHE A 542 -4.56 14.10 -10.69
C PHE A 542 -4.56 12.96 -11.73
N ASP A 543 -5.34 11.90 -11.47
CA ASP A 543 -5.47 10.75 -12.38
C ASP A 543 -6.49 11.00 -13.51
N ASP A 544 -7.28 12.05 -13.39
CA ASP A 544 -8.36 12.40 -14.31
C ASP A 544 -8.11 13.70 -15.07
N ALA A 545 -7.32 14.61 -14.52
CA ALA A 545 -7.03 15.90 -15.11
C ALA A 545 -6.20 15.79 -16.42
N GLU A 546 -6.45 16.70 -17.32
CA GLU A 546 -5.65 16.88 -18.55
C GLU A 546 -4.22 17.29 -18.18
N ARG A 547 -3.24 16.74 -18.89
CA ARG A 547 -1.84 16.99 -18.59
C ARG A 547 -0.91 16.72 -19.77
N THR A 548 0.25 17.37 -19.73
CA THR A 548 1.42 17.03 -20.53
C THR A 548 2.50 16.41 -19.64
N ARG A 549 3.02 15.25 -20.04
CA ARG A 549 4.09 14.53 -19.36
C ARG A 549 5.30 14.41 -20.27
N ASP A 550 6.44 14.89 -19.81
CA ASP A 550 7.75 14.72 -20.43
C ASP A 550 8.63 13.83 -19.56
N ARG A 551 9.30 12.88 -20.17
CA ARG A 551 10.26 11.97 -19.52
C ARG A 551 11.52 11.83 -20.33
N GLY A 552 12.65 11.75 -19.67
CA GLY A 552 13.94 11.44 -20.28
C GLY A 552 14.76 10.55 -19.34
N ALA A 553 15.48 9.59 -19.92
CA ALA A 553 16.40 8.73 -19.16
C ALA A 553 17.64 8.44 -19.97
N LEU A 554 18.76 8.35 -19.25
CA LEU A 554 20.08 7.98 -19.79
C LEU A 554 20.71 6.95 -18.84
N LEU A 555 21.21 5.86 -19.39
CA LEU A 555 22.01 4.86 -18.69
C LEU A 555 23.30 4.64 -19.48
N VAL A 556 24.42 4.70 -18.77
CA VAL A 556 25.74 4.42 -19.30
C VAL A 556 26.38 3.34 -18.43
N THR A 557 26.86 2.28 -19.03
CA THR A 557 27.70 1.27 -18.38
C THR A 557 29.04 1.22 -19.10
N VAL A 558 30.11 1.27 -18.34
CA VAL A 558 31.49 1.20 -18.85
C VAL A 558 32.20 0.04 -18.17
N THR A 559 32.65 -0.92 -18.96
CA THR A 559 33.39 -2.12 -18.52
C THR A 559 34.82 -2.06 -19.09
N PRO A 560 35.73 -1.29 -18.48
CA PRO A 560 37.07 -1.08 -19.02
C PRO A 560 37.88 -2.37 -19.05
N VAL A 561 37.63 -3.27 -18.12
CA VAL A 561 38.19 -4.62 -18.02
C VAL A 561 37.15 -5.61 -17.55
N ALA A 562 37.28 -6.88 -17.86
CA ALA A 562 36.25 -7.91 -17.60
C ALA A 562 35.80 -8.06 -16.15
N PHE A 563 36.54 -7.56 -15.18
CA PHE A 563 36.24 -7.65 -13.76
C PHE A 563 35.77 -6.31 -13.15
N LEU A 564 35.66 -5.23 -13.93
CA LEU A 564 35.31 -3.88 -13.41
C LEU A 564 34.25 -3.22 -14.25
N ASP A 565 33.09 -2.87 -13.62
CA ASP A 565 32.01 -2.15 -14.24
C ASP A 565 31.74 -0.84 -13.51
N PHE A 566 31.51 0.22 -14.29
CA PHE A 566 30.94 1.48 -13.83
C PHE A 566 29.58 1.70 -14.47
N THR A 567 28.61 2.09 -13.66
CA THR A 567 27.25 2.39 -14.14
C THR A 567 26.86 3.80 -13.69
N ALA A 568 26.32 4.60 -14.61
CA ALA A 568 25.74 5.88 -14.30
C ALA A 568 24.36 5.98 -14.97
N SER A 569 23.36 6.40 -14.22
CA SER A 569 22.03 6.68 -14.76
C SER A 569 21.49 8.03 -14.32
N TYR A 570 20.77 8.66 -15.22
CA TYR A 570 20.04 9.89 -14.99
C TYR A 570 18.63 9.74 -15.56
N ALA A 571 17.61 10.09 -14.78
CA ALA A 571 16.24 10.15 -15.24
C ALA A 571 15.58 11.44 -14.75
N LYS A 572 14.75 12.04 -15.61
CA LYS A 572 13.95 13.21 -15.29
C LYS A 572 12.55 13.07 -15.85
N GLY A 573 11.56 13.36 -15.02
CA GLY A 573 10.15 13.42 -15.40
C GLY A 573 9.53 14.74 -14.99
N LYS A 574 8.56 15.21 -15.76
CA LYS A 574 7.72 16.37 -15.44
C LYS A 574 6.31 16.13 -15.93
N ASP A 575 5.33 16.26 -15.04
CA ASP A 575 3.93 16.34 -15.34
C ASP A 575 3.48 17.79 -15.14
N VAL A 576 2.84 18.39 -16.11
CA VAL A 576 2.19 19.70 -16.00
C VAL A 576 0.72 19.50 -16.29
N TYR A 577 -0.12 19.91 -15.37
CA TYR A 577 -1.56 19.82 -15.51
C TYR A 577 -2.06 21.06 -16.21
N ASP A 578 -2.90 20.85 -17.24
CA ASP A 578 -3.39 21.92 -18.09
C ASP A 578 -4.35 22.84 -17.29
N ASP A 579 -4.40 24.12 -17.68
CA ASP A 579 -5.23 25.16 -17.05
C ASP A 579 -5.07 25.29 -15.52
N ALA A 580 -3.86 25.03 -15.02
CA ALA A 580 -3.52 25.12 -13.61
C ALA A 580 -3.89 26.47 -12.94
N GLU A 581 -4.02 27.55 -13.72
CA GLU A 581 -4.47 28.85 -13.20
C GLU A 581 -5.98 28.91 -12.90
N GLN A 582 -6.77 28.04 -13.52
CA GLN A 582 -8.23 28.02 -13.40
C GLN A 582 -8.74 26.96 -12.43
N TYR A 583 -7.98 25.87 -12.24
CA TYR A 583 -8.42 24.69 -11.51
C TYR A 583 -7.62 24.46 -10.22
N PHE A 584 -8.19 23.62 -9.33
CA PHE A 584 -7.57 23.16 -8.10
C PHE A 584 -7.12 21.72 -8.23
N GLY A 585 -6.18 21.32 -7.38
CA GLY A 585 -5.57 20.01 -7.35
C GLY A 585 -4.06 20.09 -7.60
N LEU A 586 -3.51 19.04 -8.17
CA LEU A 586 -2.08 18.96 -8.51
C LEU A 586 -1.79 19.81 -9.76
N LEU A 587 -0.86 20.75 -9.65
CA LEU A 587 -0.49 21.69 -10.72
C LEU A 587 0.71 21.18 -11.52
N ASP A 588 1.73 20.71 -10.81
CA ASP A 588 2.88 20.04 -11.43
C ASP A 588 3.44 18.95 -10.52
N ASN A 589 4.14 18.01 -11.12
CA ASN A 589 4.88 16.98 -10.44
C ASN A 589 6.18 16.71 -11.21
N LYS A 590 7.31 16.80 -10.51
CA LYS A 590 8.65 16.64 -11.08
C LYS A 590 9.39 15.56 -10.31
N ASN A 591 10.10 14.73 -11.03
CA ASN A 591 11.03 13.78 -10.43
C ASN A 591 12.37 13.81 -11.14
N THR A 592 13.44 13.65 -10.38
CA THR A 592 14.80 13.51 -10.90
C THR A 592 15.48 12.40 -10.13
N SER A 593 16.13 11.47 -10.85
CA SER A 593 16.87 10.36 -10.28
C SER A 593 18.28 10.33 -10.87
N VAL A 594 19.28 10.20 -10.02
CA VAL A 594 20.69 10.02 -10.39
C VAL A 594 21.20 8.79 -9.64
N ASN A 595 21.78 7.84 -10.36
CA ASN A 595 22.43 6.69 -9.74
C ASN A 595 23.81 6.52 -10.35
N VAL A 596 24.81 6.23 -9.51
CA VAL A 596 26.15 5.88 -9.92
C VAL A 596 26.62 4.66 -9.14
N GLY A 597 27.33 3.77 -9.83
CA GLY A 597 27.81 2.54 -9.22
C GLY A 597 29.12 2.08 -9.82
N ALA A 598 29.89 1.37 -9.01
CA ALA A 598 31.09 0.66 -9.42
C ALA A 598 31.06 -0.76 -8.86
N ASN A 599 31.35 -1.75 -9.69
CA ASN A 599 31.39 -3.15 -9.29
C ASN A 599 32.70 -3.79 -9.76
N VAL A 600 33.34 -4.52 -8.87
CA VAL A 600 34.50 -5.36 -9.16
C VAL A 600 34.08 -6.80 -8.87
N THR A 601 34.28 -7.71 -9.84
CA THR A 601 33.94 -9.12 -9.67
C THR A 601 35.07 -9.99 -10.19
N SER A 602 35.65 -10.76 -9.29
CA SER A 602 36.62 -11.78 -9.58
C SER A 602 36.30 -13.08 -8.84
N ASP A 603 37.04 -14.16 -9.11
CA ASP A 603 36.79 -15.45 -8.45
C ASP A 603 36.98 -15.40 -6.92
N LYS A 604 37.76 -14.43 -6.42
CA LYS A 604 38.06 -14.30 -4.98
C LYS A 604 37.52 -13.07 -4.32
N VAL A 605 37.17 -12.03 -5.08
CA VAL A 605 36.73 -10.75 -4.54
C VAL A 605 35.57 -10.25 -5.37
N ALA A 606 34.45 -9.94 -4.71
CA ALA A 606 33.39 -9.12 -5.28
C ALA A 606 33.20 -7.87 -4.41
N PHE A 607 33.27 -6.71 -5.04
CA PHE A 607 33.07 -5.42 -4.40
C PHE A 607 32.08 -4.59 -5.21
N GLY A 608 31.14 -3.93 -4.53
CA GLY A 608 30.26 -2.99 -5.18
C GLY A 608 29.98 -1.80 -4.29
N ALA A 609 29.95 -0.63 -4.90
CA ALA A 609 29.52 0.62 -4.25
C ALA A 609 28.54 1.32 -5.18
N ASN A 610 27.36 1.66 -4.66
CA ASN A 610 26.30 2.33 -5.41
C ASN A 610 25.79 3.52 -4.59
N TYR A 611 25.59 4.63 -5.27
CA TYR A 611 24.94 5.81 -4.72
C TYR A 611 23.78 6.23 -5.62
N GLY A 612 22.62 6.49 -5.00
CA GLY A 612 21.44 6.99 -5.66
C GLY A 612 20.90 8.25 -4.98
N ARG A 613 20.42 9.19 -5.77
CA ARG A 613 19.69 10.36 -5.30
C ARG A 613 18.44 10.55 -6.11
N ASP A 614 17.30 10.56 -5.41
CA ASP A 614 16.00 10.84 -5.97
C ASP A 614 15.46 12.15 -5.39
N ARG A 615 14.84 12.97 -6.22
CA ARG A 615 14.12 14.18 -5.79
C ARG A 615 12.75 14.18 -6.41
N PHE A 616 11.73 14.37 -5.59
CA PHE A 616 10.33 14.51 -5.97
C PHE A 616 9.85 15.89 -5.53
N ASN A 617 9.26 16.62 -6.47
CA ASN A 617 8.71 17.93 -6.17
C ASN A 617 7.31 18.01 -6.79
N SER A 618 6.32 18.36 -5.99
CA SER A 618 4.96 18.57 -6.45
C SER A 618 4.38 19.86 -5.90
N VAL A 619 3.52 20.49 -6.68
CA VAL A 619 2.79 21.69 -6.30
C VAL A 619 1.30 21.45 -6.46
N GLN A 620 0.54 21.71 -5.41
CA GLN A 620 -0.92 21.65 -5.45
C GLN A 620 -1.52 22.96 -4.96
N ARG A 621 -2.76 23.22 -5.38
CA ARG A 621 -3.55 24.38 -5.00
C ARG A 621 -4.98 23.99 -4.65
N SER A 622 -5.56 24.66 -3.69
CA SER A 622 -6.97 24.58 -3.37
C SER A 622 -7.43 25.88 -2.71
N ARG A 623 -8.64 25.91 -2.20
CA ARG A 623 -9.24 27.10 -1.59
C ARG A 623 -9.79 26.78 -0.22
N THR A 624 -9.52 27.64 0.76
CA THR A 624 -10.13 27.55 2.10
C THR A 624 -11.52 28.19 2.07
N ALA A 625 -12.54 27.37 2.21
CA ALA A 625 -13.94 27.83 2.25
C ALA A 625 -14.71 27.06 3.32
N ASN A 626 -15.67 27.70 3.93
CA ASN A 626 -16.60 27.02 4.84
C ASN A 626 -17.56 26.12 4.06
N PRO A 627 -18.20 25.15 4.74
CA PRO A 627 -19.27 24.37 4.15
C PRO A 627 -20.30 25.26 3.45
N ARG A 628 -20.79 24.82 2.32
CA ARG A 628 -21.73 25.55 1.47
C ARG A 628 -23.01 25.87 2.24
N SER A 629 -23.14 27.11 2.69
CA SER A 629 -24.36 27.65 3.25
C SER A 629 -24.80 28.85 2.42
N ALA A 630 -26.07 29.26 2.52
CA ALA A 630 -26.60 30.42 1.80
C ALA A 630 -25.77 31.69 2.07
N THR A 631 -25.16 31.79 3.25
CA THR A 631 -24.29 32.91 3.66
C THR A 631 -22.80 32.66 3.39
N GLY A 632 -22.37 31.41 3.14
CA GLY A 632 -20.99 31.02 2.93
C GLY A 632 -20.58 30.90 1.46
N TYR A 633 -21.49 30.95 0.53
CA TYR A 633 -21.25 30.72 -0.90
C TYR A 633 -20.16 31.63 -1.47
N GLN A 634 -20.08 32.89 -1.05
CA GLN A 634 -19.06 33.83 -1.51
C GLN A 634 -17.63 33.37 -1.21
N SER A 635 -17.43 32.61 -0.13
CA SER A 635 -16.10 32.09 0.21
C SER A 635 -15.57 31.05 -0.78
N TRP A 636 -16.44 30.35 -1.47
CA TRP A 636 -16.09 29.33 -2.47
C TRP A 636 -15.58 29.93 -3.77
N THR A 637 -15.97 31.17 -4.08
CA THR A 637 -15.63 31.88 -5.31
C THR A 637 -14.53 32.91 -5.10
N ASP A 638 -14.11 33.22 -3.86
CA ASP A 638 -13.13 34.26 -3.55
C ASP A 638 -11.68 33.77 -3.76
N PRO A 639 -10.94 34.26 -4.77
CA PRO A 639 -9.58 33.83 -5.05
C PRO A 639 -8.57 34.21 -3.95
N ASN A 640 -8.90 35.19 -3.10
CA ASN A 640 -8.03 35.59 -1.99
C ASN A 640 -7.96 34.51 -0.89
N ARG A 641 -8.72 33.44 -1.02
CA ARG A 641 -8.72 32.29 -0.11
C ARG A 641 -7.90 31.12 -0.63
N ASP A 642 -7.27 31.31 -1.77
CA ASP A 642 -6.46 30.25 -2.38
C ASP A 642 -5.20 29.98 -1.56
N TRP A 643 -4.89 28.72 -1.39
CA TRP A 643 -3.68 28.25 -0.75
C TRP A 643 -2.93 27.28 -1.66
N SER A 644 -1.64 27.20 -1.49
CA SER A 644 -0.79 26.24 -2.17
C SER A 644 0.07 25.44 -1.20
N LEU A 645 0.39 24.21 -1.59
CA LEU A 645 1.35 23.34 -0.94
C LEU A 645 2.41 22.93 -1.95
N THR A 646 3.66 23.16 -1.63
CA THR A 646 4.81 22.56 -2.30
C THR A 646 5.35 21.45 -1.42
N ASN A 647 5.38 20.24 -1.95
CA ASN A 647 6.05 19.09 -1.36
C ASN A 647 7.36 18.85 -2.09
N ASP A 648 8.50 18.89 -1.37
CA ASP A 648 9.83 18.66 -1.93
C ASP A 648 10.53 17.59 -1.09
N GLU A 649 10.61 16.39 -1.65
CA GLU A 649 11.22 15.22 -1.04
C GLU A 649 12.53 14.88 -1.73
N GLN A 650 13.57 14.67 -0.96
CA GLN A 650 14.86 14.19 -1.42
C GLN A 650 15.20 12.90 -0.69
N VAL A 651 15.59 11.88 -1.44
CA VAL A 651 16.04 10.59 -0.92
C VAL A 651 17.46 10.30 -1.42
N ASN A 652 18.38 10.01 -0.50
CA ASN A 652 19.73 9.58 -0.80
C ASN A 652 19.90 8.14 -0.34
N ASN A 653 20.42 7.29 -1.21
CA ASN A 653 20.69 5.89 -0.93
C ASN A 653 22.17 5.60 -1.19
N PHE A 654 22.81 4.86 -0.31
CA PHE A 654 24.17 4.36 -0.49
C PHE A 654 24.22 2.90 -0.09
N ASN A 655 24.79 2.06 -0.96
CA ASN A 655 25.00 0.64 -0.72
C ASN A 655 26.45 0.30 -1.02
N LEU A 656 27.08 -0.46 -0.15
CA LEU A 656 28.41 -0.98 -0.30
C LEU A 656 28.45 -2.45 0.12
N TYR A 657 29.06 -3.31 -0.67
CA TYR A 657 29.34 -4.69 -0.27
C TYR A 657 30.76 -5.11 -0.66
N LEU A 658 31.29 -6.03 0.13
CA LEU A 658 32.59 -6.66 -0.10
C LEU A 658 32.48 -8.14 0.26
N ASP A 659 32.67 -9.00 -0.72
CA ASP A 659 32.76 -10.45 -0.56
C ASP A 659 34.19 -10.90 -0.82
N LEU A 660 34.80 -11.50 0.19
CA LEU A 660 36.13 -12.16 0.11
C LEU A 660 35.89 -13.67 0.16
N ILE A 661 36.03 -14.35 -0.99
CA ILE A 661 35.72 -15.76 -1.14
C ILE A 661 37.04 -16.52 -1.20
N LYS A 662 37.37 -17.31 -0.16
CA LYS A 662 38.63 -18.08 -0.07
C LYS A 662 39.89 -17.23 -0.33
N THR A 663 39.80 -15.93 -0.09
CA THR A 663 40.97 -15.04 -0.14
C THR A 663 41.93 -15.34 0.98
N LEU A 664 41.40 -15.66 2.15
CA LEU A 664 42.13 -16.29 3.24
C LEU A 664 41.89 -17.80 3.22
N PRO A 665 42.85 -18.64 3.68
CA PRO A 665 42.67 -20.09 3.71
C PRO A 665 41.39 -20.50 4.42
N ASN A 666 40.53 -21.25 3.73
CA ASN A 666 39.27 -21.81 4.28
C ASN A 666 38.27 -20.78 4.82
N THR A 667 38.39 -19.50 4.48
CA THR A 667 37.62 -18.42 5.04
C THR A 667 36.85 -17.66 3.97
N ASP A 668 35.55 -17.49 4.15
CA ASP A 668 34.69 -16.57 3.38
C ASP A 668 34.23 -15.44 4.31
N ILE A 669 34.33 -14.20 3.85
CA ILE A 669 33.91 -12.99 4.57
C ILE A 669 33.00 -12.21 3.65
N ARG A 670 31.83 -11.82 4.15
CA ARG A 670 30.93 -10.88 3.50
C ARG A 670 30.71 -9.68 4.43
N PHE A 671 30.89 -8.51 3.90
CA PHE A 671 30.55 -7.24 4.54
C PHE A 671 29.52 -6.52 3.68
N ALA A 672 28.51 -5.93 4.29
CA ALA A 672 27.59 -5.03 3.61
C ALA A 672 27.22 -3.82 4.50
N TYR A 673 27.09 -2.68 3.85
CA TYR A 673 26.61 -1.44 4.47
C TYR A 673 25.56 -0.80 3.57
N ASP A 674 24.38 -0.55 4.14
CA ASP A 674 23.27 0.12 3.50
C ASP A 674 22.93 1.40 4.27
N TYR A 675 22.68 2.47 3.54
CA TYR A 675 22.26 3.76 4.07
C TYR A 675 21.14 4.33 3.21
N SER A 676 20.11 4.84 3.84
CA SER A 676 19.03 5.58 3.20
C SER A 676 18.66 6.77 4.05
N ASP A 677 18.55 7.94 3.44
CA ASP A 677 18.20 9.20 4.08
C ASP A 677 17.15 9.91 3.26
N SER A 678 16.03 10.27 3.87
CA SER A 678 15.00 11.08 3.25
C SER A 678 14.74 12.35 4.02
N ASP A 679 14.60 13.45 3.29
CA ASP A 679 14.24 14.77 3.79
C ASP A 679 13.05 15.28 2.98
N ASN A 680 11.92 15.54 3.63
CA ASN A 680 10.69 15.97 3.00
C ASN A 680 10.21 17.29 3.61
N ALA A 681 10.17 18.34 2.78
CA ALA A 681 9.70 19.66 3.13
C ALA A 681 8.27 19.89 2.62
N PHE A 682 7.37 20.29 3.51
CA PHE A 682 6.00 20.73 3.21
C PHE A 682 5.90 22.24 3.36
N VAL A 683 5.92 22.96 2.26
CA VAL A 683 5.85 24.43 2.25
C VAL A 683 4.44 24.87 1.88
N HIS A 684 3.73 25.38 2.88
CA HIS A 684 2.38 25.91 2.71
C HIS A 684 2.43 27.42 2.49
N SER A 685 1.53 27.93 1.64
CA SER A 685 1.29 29.35 1.42
C SER A 685 -0.19 29.62 1.25
N GLY A 686 -0.72 30.59 1.95
CA GLY A 686 -2.13 30.95 1.89
C GLY A 686 -2.51 32.09 2.82
N PRO A 687 -3.75 32.55 2.76
CA PRO A 687 -4.24 33.65 3.60
C PRO A 687 -4.46 33.20 5.05
N ARG A 688 -4.36 34.16 5.96
CA ARG A 688 -4.85 33.99 7.34
C ARG A 688 -6.35 34.25 7.38
N ILE A 689 -7.13 33.35 7.96
CA ILE A 689 -8.59 33.44 8.02
C ILE A 689 -9.06 33.39 9.45
N LEU A 690 -9.73 34.48 9.90
CA LEU A 690 -10.28 34.56 11.24
C LEU A 690 -11.48 33.64 11.36
N ALA A 691 -11.50 32.86 12.39
CA ALA A 691 -12.48 31.86 12.83
C ALA A 691 -13.47 31.35 11.77
N MET A 692 -13.77 30.11 11.80
CA MET A 692 -14.76 29.48 10.91
C MET A 692 -16.11 30.21 10.91
N GLN A 693 -16.48 30.87 12.03
CA GLN A 693 -17.77 31.56 12.20
C GLN A 693 -17.87 32.87 11.40
N THR A 694 -16.83 33.70 11.37
CA THR A 694 -16.83 34.95 10.61
C THR A 694 -16.24 34.78 9.22
N ASN A 695 -15.38 33.80 9.04
CA ASN A 695 -14.76 33.44 7.78
C ASN A 695 -14.08 34.64 7.07
N ARG A 696 -13.59 35.61 7.86
CA ARG A 696 -12.96 36.84 7.36
C ARG A 696 -11.47 36.64 7.10
N ILE A 697 -11.03 37.03 5.92
CA ILE A 697 -9.60 37.10 5.62
C ILE A 697 -8.96 38.23 6.43
N LEU A 698 -7.86 37.94 7.11
CA LEU A 698 -7.10 38.93 7.86
C LEU A 698 -6.19 39.71 6.93
N THR A 699 -6.18 41.02 7.08
CA THR A 699 -5.30 41.92 6.34
C THR A 699 -3.94 42.10 7.07
N PRO A 700 -2.87 42.57 6.38
CA PRO A 700 -1.64 42.96 7.03
C PRO A 700 -1.89 44.05 8.07
N GLY A 701 -1.82 43.78 9.33
CA GLY A 701 -2.14 44.70 10.43
C GLY A 701 -3.16 44.13 11.41
N ASP A 702 -3.89 43.11 11.03
CA ASP A 702 -4.70 42.34 11.98
C ASP A 702 -3.80 41.56 12.95
N THR A 703 -3.99 41.78 14.24
CA THR A 703 -3.15 41.22 15.32
C THR A 703 -3.68 39.91 15.90
N ALA A 704 -4.74 39.34 15.31
CA ALA A 704 -5.30 38.10 15.81
C ALA A 704 -4.25 36.98 15.76
N PRO A 705 -3.93 36.32 16.88
CA PRO A 705 -2.93 35.25 16.91
C PRO A 705 -3.42 34.03 16.13
N CYS A 706 -2.48 33.26 15.60
CA CYS A 706 -2.76 31.93 15.09
C CYS A 706 -3.11 31.02 16.27
N ALA A 707 -4.37 30.66 16.39
CA ALA A 707 -4.87 29.81 17.47
C ALA A 707 -5.94 28.87 16.96
N VAL A 708 -5.92 27.63 17.45
CA VAL A 708 -6.89 26.61 17.09
C VAL A 708 -8.31 27.10 17.39
N GLY A 709 -9.18 27.04 16.39
CA GLY A 709 -10.57 27.48 16.48
C GLY A 709 -10.79 29.00 16.37
N LEU A 710 -9.73 29.81 16.31
CA LEU A 710 -9.84 31.27 16.19
C LEU A 710 -9.31 31.79 14.84
N THR A 711 -8.14 31.36 14.43
CA THR A 711 -7.54 31.84 13.17
C THR A 711 -6.84 30.68 12.47
N SER A 712 -7.24 30.43 11.21
CA SER A 712 -6.52 29.48 10.36
C SER A 712 -5.28 30.17 9.78
N CYS A 713 -4.11 29.63 10.01
CA CYS A 713 -2.84 30.12 9.52
C CYS A 713 -2.07 28.99 8.85
N PHE A 714 -1.22 29.35 7.90
CA PHE A 714 -0.23 28.47 7.32
C PHE A 714 1.11 28.79 7.95
N GLU A 715 1.56 27.97 8.89
CA GLU A 715 2.84 28.10 9.55
C GLU A 715 3.89 27.20 8.87
N ALA A 716 5.15 27.57 9.00
CA ALA A 716 6.25 26.73 8.52
C ALA A 716 6.30 25.45 9.36
N LEU A 717 6.25 24.32 8.69
CA LEU A 717 6.41 23.01 9.31
C LEU A 717 7.88 22.57 9.26
N PRO A 718 8.40 21.90 10.30
CA PRO A 718 9.69 21.25 10.23
C PRO A 718 9.68 20.16 9.12
N ASN A 719 10.86 19.93 8.53
CA ASN A 719 10.99 18.84 7.57
C ASN A 719 10.77 17.49 8.26
N VAL A 720 10.12 16.57 7.54
CA VAL A 720 10.03 15.18 7.97
C VAL A 720 11.25 14.43 7.46
N THR A 721 12.07 13.92 8.38
CA THR A 721 13.30 13.21 8.03
C THR A 721 13.29 11.77 8.52
N ASN A 722 13.82 10.87 7.70
CA ASN A 722 14.06 9.49 8.06
C ASN A 722 15.48 9.10 7.64
N THR A 723 16.27 8.58 8.58
CA THR A 723 17.60 8.08 8.29
C THR A 723 17.69 6.63 8.74
N TRP A 724 17.94 5.73 7.81
CA TRP A 724 18.13 4.30 8.07
C TRP A 724 19.52 3.86 7.66
N ARG A 725 20.15 3.04 8.49
CA ARG A 725 21.43 2.43 8.18
C ARG A 725 21.51 1.01 8.71
N ARG A 726 22.17 0.15 7.93
CA ARG A 726 22.44 -1.25 8.29
C ARG A 726 23.88 -1.59 7.96
N THR A 727 24.52 -2.27 8.89
CA THR A 727 25.82 -2.91 8.69
C THR A 727 25.64 -4.39 8.93
N SER A 728 26.17 -5.23 8.08
CA SER A 728 26.22 -6.67 8.28
C SER A 728 27.60 -7.23 7.97
N VAL A 729 28.02 -8.20 8.78
CA VAL A 729 29.26 -8.98 8.59
C VAL A 729 28.92 -10.44 8.74
N ASP A 730 29.27 -11.27 7.76
CA ASP A 730 29.15 -12.74 7.81
C ASP A 730 30.54 -13.33 7.58
N LEU A 731 31.04 -14.09 8.55
CA LEU A 731 32.32 -14.78 8.54
C LEU A 731 32.06 -16.26 8.60
N ARG A 732 32.70 -17.04 7.71
CA ARG A 732 32.62 -18.50 7.65
C ARG A 732 34.04 -19.08 7.57
N TYR A 733 34.37 -19.95 8.53
CA TYR A 733 35.65 -20.68 8.53
C TYR A 733 35.39 -22.18 8.45
N PHE A 734 36.03 -22.84 7.49
CA PHE A 734 35.86 -24.28 7.24
C PHE A 734 37.08 -25.07 7.75
N PHE A 735 36.89 -25.85 8.83
CA PHE A 735 37.92 -26.75 9.38
C PHE A 735 38.25 -27.87 8.41
N THR A 736 37.22 -28.33 7.69
CA THR A 736 37.32 -29.34 6.64
C THR A 736 36.52 -28.88 5.42
N ALA A 737 36.59 -29.60 4.32
CA ALA A 737 35.73 -29.30 3.16
C ALA A 737 34.20 -29.37 3.49
N ARG A 738 33.84 -30.02 4.60
CA ARG A 738 32.47 -30.33 4.99
C ARG A 738 31.99 -29.59 6.25
N ILE A 739 32.87 -29.26 7.16
CA ILE A 739 32.50 -28.72 8.46
C ILE A 739 33.10 -27.34 8.67
N GLY A 740 32.29 -26.36 8.99
CA GLY A 740 32.69 -25.00 9.26
C GLY A 740 31.96 -24.38 10.43
N LEU A 741 32.52 -23.31 10.94
CA LEU A 741 31.90 -22.42 11.92
C LEU A 741 31.60 -21.08 11.27
N GLY A 742 30.40 -20.51 11.47
CA GLY A 742 30.03 -19.20 11.00
C GLY A 742 29.67 -18.26 12.14
N GLY A 743 30.00 -17.00 11.95
CA GLY A 743 29.54 -15.88 12.77
C GLY A 743 28.91 -14.81 11.87
N GLU A 744 27.74 -14.32 12.23
CA GLU A 744 27.10 -13.23 11.51
C GLU A 744 26.64 -12.17 12.50
N TYR A 745 26.79 -10.91 12.15
CA TYR A 745 26.38 -9.78 12.97
C TYR A 745 25.69 -8.73 12.12
N TRP A 746 24.52 -8.28 12.60
CA TRP A 746 23.75 -7.19 12.02
C TRP A 746 23.64 -6.04 13.02
N TYR A 747 23.82 -4.84 12.53
CA TYR A 747 23.48 -3.62 13.25
C TYR A 747 22.58 -2.75 12.38
N GLU A 748 21.44 -2.34 12.90
CA GLU A 748 20.51 -1.43 12.23
C GLU A 748 20.16 -0.25 13.14
N LYS A 749 19.99 0.91 12.52
CA LYS A 749 19.47 2.11 13.19
C LYS A 749 18.51 2.83 12.26
N LEU A 750 17.32 3.15 12.77
CA LEU A 750 16.38 4.09 12.17
C LEU A 750 16.27 5.32 13.09
N ALA A 751 16.46 6.49 12.52
CA ALA A 751 16.14 7.76 13.16
C ALA A 751 14.99 8.41 12.38
N VAL A 752 14.03 8.99 13.09
CA VAL A 752 12.85 9.64 12.53
C VAL A 752 12.68 10.98 13.22
N SER A 753 12.42 12.02 12.42
CA SER A 753 11.93 13.30 12.90
C SER A 753 10.68 13.65 12.12
N ASP A 754 9.53 13.62 12.77
CA ASP A 754 8.22 13.84 12.18
C ASP A 754 7.38 14.68 13.15
N TYR A 755 7.03 15.89 12.74
CA TYR A 755 6.25 16.81 13.57
C TYR A 755 4.86 16.27 13.93
N ALA A 756 4.28 15.37 13.12
CA ALA A 756 3.01 14.73 13.42
C ALA A 756 3.10 13.77 14.62
N THR A 757 4.31 13.31 14.98
CA THR A 757 4.53 12.33 16.05
C THR A 757 5.33 12.88 17.23
N ILE A 758 5.96 14.06 17.09
CA ILE A 758 6.83 14.65 18.13
C ILE A 758 6.10 14.86 19.46
N ASP A 759 4.85 15.30 19.40
CA ASP A 759 4.04 15.60 20.59
C ASP A 759 3.17 14.42 21.06
N LEU A 760 3.26 13.29 20.42
CA LEU A 760 2.70 12.07 20.97
C LEU A 760 3.56 11.68 22.18
N PRO A 761 3.10 11.94 23.43
CA PRO A 761 3.92 11.72 24.59
C PRO A 761 4.34 10.27 24.59
N GLY A 762 5.62 10.04 24.93
CA GLY A 762 6.28 8.76 25.23
C GLY A 762 5.36 7.58 25.09
N THR A 763 4.83 7.47 24.07
CA THR A 763 4.65 6.44 23.11
C THR A 763 3.86 5.20 23.52
N ASP A 764 3.76 4.88 24.79
CA ASP A 764 3.22 3.59 25.26
C ASP A 764 1.90 3.72 26.03
N THR A 765 1.28 4.89 25.99
CA THR A 765 0.09 5.16 26.77
C THR A 765 -1.03 5.73 25.92
N PRO A 766 -2.24 5.24 26.08
CA PRO A 766 -3.40 5.84 25.44
C PRO A 766 -3.49 7.33 25.75
N ARG A 767 -3.80 8.11 24.74
CA ARG A 767 -4.07 9.54 24.87
C ARG A 767 -5.47 9.81 24.35
N ILE A 768 -6.23 10.58 25.10
CA ILE A 768 -7.51 11.10 24.67
C ILE A 768 -7.44 12.62 24.66
N ASP A 769 -7.84 13.26 23.59
CA ASP A 769 -7.97 14.70 23.50
C ASP A 769 -9.37 15.20 23.89
N TYR A 770 -9.54 16.51 23.95
CA TYR A 770 -10.81 17.11 24.32
C TYR A 770 -11.94 16.85 23.28
N LEU A 771 -11.61 16.47 22.06
CA LEU A 771 -12.56 16.04 21.04
C LEU A 771 -12.94 14.56 21.16
N GLY A 772 -12.23 13.81 22.02
CA GLY A 772 -12.49 12.40 22.25
C GLY A 772 -11.64 11.45 21.40
N SER A 773 -10.57 11.94 20.80
CA SER A 773 -9.63 11.07 20.11
C SER A 773 -8.81 10.27 21.10
N LEU A 774 -8.74 8.96 20.92
CA LEU A 774 -7.98 8.04 21.77
C LEU A 774 -7.03 7.20 20.91
N THR A 775 -5.74 7.24 21.24
CA THR A 775 -4.70 6.52 20.49
C THR A 775 -4.14 5.34 21.28
N THR A 776 -3.66 4.32 20.57
CA THR A 776 -2.96 3.16 21.16
C THR A 776 -1.47 3.41 21.39
N GLY A 777 -0.96 4.58 21.01
CA GLY A 777 0.47 4.90 21.05
C GLY A 777 1.25 4.28 19.87
N TYR A 778 0.58 3.72 18.88
CA TYR A 778 1.22 3.30 17.64
C TYR A 778 1.70 4.53 16.85
N GLY A 779 2.96 4.49 16.45
CA GLY A 779 3.56 5.57 15.67
C GLY A 779 4.82 5.10 14.95
N ASN A 780 5.34 5.93 14.04
CA ASN A 780 6.61 5.67 13.37
C ASN A 780 7.77 6.07 14.27
N ARG A 781 8.28 5.13 15.05
CA ARG A 781 9.25 5.36 16.12
C ARG A 781 10.67 4.95 15.73
N PRO A 782 11.72 5.65 16.22
CA PRO A 782 13.10 5.27 15.98
C PRO A 782 13.47 3.97 16.71
N TYR A 783 14.48 3.28 16.20
CA TYR A 783 15.07 2.11 16.84
C TYR A 783 16.57 1.99 16.59
N LYS A 784 17.23 1.23 17.46
CA LYS A 784 18.54 0.63 17.25
C LYS A 784 18.40 -0.86 17.54
N GLY A 785 18.85 -1.70 16.62
CA GLY A 785 18.79 -3.14 16.76
C GLY A 785 20.12 -3.79 16.36
N GLN A 786 20.49 -4.85 17.07
CA GLN A 786 21.63 -5.67 16.75
C GLN A 786 21.28 -7.14 16.93
N THR A 787 21.73 -7.97 16.01
CA THR A 787 21.54 -9.42 16.07
C THR A 787 22.87 -10.09 15.75
N ALA A 788 23.29 -10.99 16.62
CA ALA A 788 24.48 -11.82 16.43
C ALA A 788 24.08 -13.30 16.25
N PHE A 789 24.78 -13.99 15.37
CA PHE A 789 24.57 -15.40 15.10
C PHE A 789 25.89 -16.16 15.27
N VAL A 790 25.81 -17.34 15.85
CA VAL A 790 26.90 -18.33 15.84
C VAL A 790 26.31 -19.62 15.33
N ARG A 791 26.97 -20.23 14.34
CA ARG A 791 26.41 -21.37 13.62
C ARG A 791 27.44 -22.42 13.25
N LEU A 792 27.08 -23.67 13.34
CA LEU A 792 27.79 -24.80 12.78
C LEU A 792 27.25 -25.06 11.35
N ILE A 793 28.14 -25.12 10.40
CA ILE A 793 27.83 -25.33 8.99
C ILE A 793 28.33 -26.71 8.59
N VAL A 794 27.43 -27.56 8.13
CA VAL A 794 27.75 -28.90 7.66
C VAL A 794 27.38 -29.01 6.18
N LYS A 795 28.37 -29.29 5.33
CA LYS A 795 28.20 -29.59 3.90
C LYS A 795 28.31 -31.10 3.67
N PHE A 796 27.46 -31.71 2.89
CA PHE A 796 27.45 -33.14 2.67
C PHE A 796 27.11 -33.56 1.24
#